data_1df0ff23d52cd5805c26bf313a35fb53
#
_entry.id   1df0ff23d52cd5805c26bf313a35fb53
#
_cell.length_a   1.000
_cell.length_b   1.000
_cell.length_c   1.000
_cell.angle_alpha   90.00
_cell.angle_beta   90.00
_cell.angle_gamma   90.00
#
_symmetry.space_group_name_H-M   'P 1'
#
loop_
_entity.id
_entity.type
_entity.pdbx_description
1 polymer ?
#
loop_
_entity_poly.entity_id
_entity_poly.type
_entity_poly.pdbx_seq_one_letter_code
_entity_poly.pdbx_strand_id
1 'polypeptide(L)'
;MGKTTCAAARAIAEARNGRRALIVSTDPAHSLSDALAVNVTSRPTRVATGGRGALDAVEFDAVRAFDRWLTEHRTALGQILEHGTWLDQDDVDALLELSLPGVDELAAMLEIARLTRSAAAARHARGGRKVEDERPYDVVVVDTAPTGHTLRLLAAPDVVAAVAEVLDALQEEHRMIRDQLARVGRPEAADRLIAMLAEQAADAGAAMRDASRTMFHWVTLPEALAIAESEDGVAALERHRIAVPEIIVNRVLPDDRQRPPCPVCSRRRADQRRAIATIHRCFARGRRVLIVPADVREPRGVRALARIGASLGRDRTRLDARDRAPSRARAQGAPSVAFSLSAEEQTTAVESLSILRDATLVFVGGKGGVGKTTVAAATAVRLARARPKARTLLLSTDPAHSLADVLNAADGTIGDEARTLSGAPSNLLVRELDAALALGSRRRDFQQAIEEIASTLGAAETSAAERSARLLDLAPPGIDELFGMLSLVEARRQFDLIVVDTAPTGHALRLLELPDSAREWVQVLLRMLLKYRTLVRPGQLASELVDASKSIRELQALLRDPIATRFLVVTRASEVPRLETERLLDRLRRLRLSVAAVVINARTLAPGRCRRCRKVAAAERRPVAAIRRRCRSGRRSCAIIETPLSAPGPRGVSALEAWAAKWIAKES
;
A
#
# COMPACT_ATOMS: atom_id res chain seq x y z
N MET A 1 6.24 -4.97 8.07
CA MET A 1 6.90 -4.24 9.18
C MET A 1 6.19 -4.45 10.53
N GLY A 2 4.89 -4.71 10.60
CA GLY A 2 4.11 -4.92 11.83
C GLY A 2 3.50 -3.62 12.38
N LYS A 3 3.11 -2.71 11.50
CA LYS A 3 2.42 -1.45 11.82
C LYS A 3 1.18 -1.72 12.67
N THR A 4 0.23 -2.51 12.16
CA THR A 4 -1.00 -2.92 12.88
C THR A 4 -0.73 -3.51 14.26
N THR A 5 0.32 -4.37 14.37
CA THR A 5 0.73 -4.95 15.66
C THR A 5 1.17 -3.88 16.65
N CYS A 6 1.99 -2.89 16.20
CA CYS A 6 2.47 -1.81 17.05
C CYS A 6 1.35 -0.80 17.38
N ALA A 7 0.49 -0.47 16.40
CA ALA A 7 -0.67 0.41 16.61
C ALA A 7 -1.64 -0.20 17.63
N ALA A 8 -2.03 -1.47 17.47
CA ALA A 8 -2.88 -2.16 18.42
C ALA A 8 -2.25 -2.29 19.82
N ALA A 9 -0.93 -2.55 19.88
CA ALA A 9 -0.20 -2.60 21.15
C ALA A 9 -0.19 -1.25 21.86
N ARG A 10 -0.03 -0.14 21.12
CA ARG A 10 -0.09 1.23 21.65
C ARG A 10 -1.49 1.54 22.17
N ALA A 11 -2.54 1.29 21.39
CA ALA A 11 -3.92 1.52 21.79
C ALA A 11 -4.30 0.75 23.07
N ILE A 12 -3.87 -0.52 23.17
CA ILE A 12 -4.07 -1.33 24.39
C ILE A 12 -3.30 -0.74 25.57
N ALA A 13 -2.07 -0.23 25.36
CA ALA A 13 -1.30 0.40 26.43
C ALA A 13 -1.99 1.66 26.95
N GLU A 14 -2.52 2.52 26.07
CA GLU A 14 -3.25 3.73 26.44
C GLU A 14 -4.52 3.39 27.23
N ALA A 15 -5.29 2.40 26.78
CA ALA A 15 -6.47 1.93 27.51
C ALA A 15 -6.12 1.36 28.89
N ARG A 16 -5.03 0.62 29.03
CA ARG A 16 -4.57 0.10 30.32
C ARG A 16 -4.12 1.19 31.28
N ASN A 17 -3.63 2.30 30.74
CA ASN A 17 -3.27 3.49 31.52
C ASN A 17 -4.48 4.33 31.94
N GLY A 18 -5.70 3.86 31.71
CA GLY A 18 -6.93 4.51 32.16
C GLY A 18 -7.59 5.44 31.14
N ARG A 19 -7.03 5.56 29.92
CA ARG A 19 -7.60 6.38 28.85
C ARG A 19 -8.72 5.67 28.11
N ARG A 20 -9.65 6.42 27.56
CA ARG A 20 -10.60 5.95 26.56
C ARG A 20 -9.93 6.07 25.18
N ALA A 21 -9.50 4.95 24.63
CA ALA A 21 -8.78 4.88 23.37
C ALA A 21 -9.67 4.34 22.26
N LEU A 22 -9.50 4.87 21.05
CA LEU A 22 -10.03 4.32 19.81
C LEU A 22 -8.87 3.89 18.91
N ILE A 23 -8.94 2.69 18.33
CA ILE A 23 -8.06 2.31 17.23
C ILE A 23 -8.87 2.21 15.93
N VAL A 24 -8.42 2.93 14.90
CA VAL A 24 -9.01 2.92 13.56
C VAL A 24 -8.00 2.36 12.58
N SER A 25 -8.35 1.33 11.84
CA SER A 25 -7.55 0.83 10.73
C SER A 25 -8.11 1.33 9.41
N THR A 26 -7.25 1.97 8.60
CA THR A 26 -7.55 2.37 7.22
C THR A 26 -6.94 1.39 6.21
N ASP A 27 -6.36 0.27 6.67
CA ASP A 27 -5.81 -0.77 5.81
C ASP A 27 -6.94 -1.67 5.27
N PRO A 28 -7.20 -1.70 3.96
CA PRO A 28 -8.26 -2.51 3.37
C PRO A 28 -8.06 -4.02 3.56
N ALA A 29 -6.91 -4.46 4.06
CA ALA A 29 -6.61 -5.87 4.28
C ALA A 29 -7.25 -6.47 5.56
N HIS A 30 -8.06 -5.71 6.33
CA HIS A 30 -8.71 -6.17 7.57
C HIS A 30 -7.72 -6.79 8.58
N SER A 31 -6.55 -6.19 8.71
CA SER A 31 -5.45 -6.73 9.51
C SER A 31 -5.62 -6.49 11.02
N LEU A 32 -6.50 -5.57 11.42
CA LEU A 32 -6.73 -5.22 12.82
C LEU A 32 -7.52 -6.32 13.56
N SER A 33 -8.60 -6.84 12.94
CA SER A 33 -9.34 -8.00 13.45
C SER A 33 -8.42 -9.20 13.68
N ASP A 34 -7.53 -9.46 12.73
CA ASP A 34 -6.56 -10.53 12.81
C ASP A 34 -5.54 -10.33 13.95
N ALA A 35 -5.06 -9.11 14.15
CA ALA A 35 -4.10 -8.78 15.20
C ALA A 35 -4.74 -8.83 16.59
N LEU A 36 -5.93 -8.28 16.75
CA LEU A 36 -6.67 -8.28 18.01
C LEU A 36 -7.29 -9.64 18.35
N ALA A 37 -7.45 -10.52 17.35
CA ALA A 37 -8.19 -11.79 17.42
C ALA A 37 -9.65 -11.58 17.90
N VAL A 38 -10.26 -10.47 17.46
CA VAL A 38 -11.65 -10.07 17.71
C VAL A 38 -12.25 -9.66 16.38
N ASN A 39 -13.51 -9.94 16.14
CA ASN A 39 -14.20 -9.46 14.95
C ASN A 39 -14.48 -7.96 15.11
N VAL A 40 -13.74 -7.13 14.40
CA VAL A 40 -13.90 -5.67 14.35
C VAL A 40 -14.71 -5.32 13.11
N THR A 41 -15.62 -4.36 13.26
CA THR A 41 -16.51 -3.91 12.17
C THR A 41 -16.25 -2.44 11.83
N SER A 42 -17.00 -1.90 10.88
CA SER A 42 -17.00 -0.47 10.57
C SER A 42 -17.66 0.41 11.67
N ARG A 43 -18.24 -0.21 12.70
CA ARG A 43 -18.73 0.48 13.89
C ARG A 43 -17.80 0.22 15.09
N PRO A 44 -17.69 1.17 16.04
CA PRO A 44 -16.86 0.97 17.22
C PRO A 44 -17.22 -0.33 17.95
N THR A 45 -16.24 -1.23 18.02
CA THR A 45 -16.37 -2.54 18.67
C THR A 45 -15.54 -2.54 19.93
N ARG A 46 -16.16 -2.79 21.10
CA ARG A 46 -15.48 -2.83 22.39
C ARG A 46 -14.52 -3.98 22.49
N VAL A 47 -13.26 -3.69 22.85
CA VAL A 47 -12.19 -4.65 23.07
C VAL A 47 -11.83 -4.72 24.55
N ALA A 48 -11.98 -5.89 25.17
CA ALA A 48 -11.65 -6.08 26.57
C ALA A 48 -10.13 -6.05 26.80
N THR A 49 -9.60 -5.01 27.47
CA THR A 49 -8.16 -4.82 27.69
C THR A 49 -7.69 -5.27 29.08
N GLY A 50 -8.61 -5.48 30.03
CA GLY A 50 -8.29 -5.77 31.42
C GLY A 50 -7.61 -4.61 32.16
N GLY A 51 -7.80 -3.35 31.70
CA GLY A 51 -7.30 -2.13 32.30
C GLY A 51 -8.43 -1.25 32.86
N ARG A 52 -8.05 -0.08 33.40
CA ARG A 52 -9.00 0.91 33.96
C ARG A 52 -9.73 1.73 32.91
N GLY A 53 -9.16 1.87 31.71
CA GLY A 53 -9.75 2.59 30.58
C GLY A 53 -10.49 1.68 29.63
N ALA A 54 -10.89 2.22 28.50
CA ALA A 54 -11.66 1.53 27.47
C ALA A 54 -10.93 1.57 26.12
N LEU A 55 -11.07 0.49 25.34
CA LEU A 55 -10.60 0.44 23.95
C LEU A 55 -11.76 0.07 23.05
N ASP A 56 -12.02 0.90 22.08
CA ASP A 56 -12.89 0.61 20.96
C ASP A 56 -12.03 0.45 19.69
N ALA A 57 -12.45 -0.44 18.78
CA ALA A 57 -11.74 -0.73 17.54
C ALA A 57 -12.69 -0.59 16.34
N VAL A 58 -12.19 -0.01 15.25
CA VAL A 58 -12.93 0.17 13.98
C VAL A 58 -12.04 -0.26 12.82
N GLU A 59 -12.56 -1.09 11.93
CA GLU A 59 -12.01 -1.31 10.59
C GLU A 59 -12.82 -0.46 9.61
N PHE A 60 -12.18 0.55 9.07
CA PHE A 60 -12.83 1.53 8.22
C PHE A 60 -13.10 0.94 6.83
N ASP A 61 -14.35 1.01 6.40
CA ASP A 61 -14.76 0.65 5.04
C ASP A 61 -14.92 1.95 4.24
N ALA A 62 -13.87 2.31 3.53
CA ALA A 62 -13.79 3.56 2.80
C ALA A 62 -14.84 3.67 1.69
N VAL A 63 -15.08 2.56 0.97
CA VAL A 63 -16.08 2.53 -0.13
C VAL A 63 -17.47 2.85 0.42
N ARG A 64 -17.91 2.12 1.45
CA ARG A 64 -19.22 2.39 2.07
C ARG A 64 -19.32 3.75 2.74
N ALA A 65 -18.22 4.28 3.24
CA ALA A 65 -18.21 5.62 3.84
C ALA A 65 -18.38 6.69 2.76
N PHE A 66 -17.69 6.53 1.65
CA PHE A 66 -17.80 7.42 0.50
C PHE A 66 -19.20 7.34 -0.14
N ASP A 67 -19.76 6.14 -0.35
CA ASP A 67 -21.10 5.95 -0.89
C ASP A 67 -22.18 6.65 -0.04
N ARG A 68 -22.06 6.57 1.29
CA ARG A 68 -22.96 7.27 2.20
C ARG A 68 -22.80 8.80 2.08
N TRP A 69 -21.55 9.27 2.08
CA TRP A 69 -21.26 10.68 1.92
C TRP A 69 -21.77 11.22 0.59
N LEU A 70 -21.53 10.48 -0.49
CA LEU A 70 -22.03 10.84 -1.83
C LEU A 70 -23.57 10.86 -1.87
N THR A 71 -24.22 9.87 -1.26
CA THR A 71 -25.70 9.84 -1.17
C THR A 71 -26.25 11.04 -0.39
N GLU A 72 -25.61 11.43 0.71
CA GLU A 72 -26.00 12.57 1.53
C GLU A 72 -25.85 13.91 0.80
N HIS A 73 -24.82 14.02 -0.06
CA HIS A 73 -24.50 15.28 -0.74
C HIS A 73 -24.82 15.27 -2.25
N ARG A 74 -25.45 14.20 -2.77
CA ARG A 74 -25.72 14.01 -4.21
C ARG A 74 -26.45 15.21 -4.82
N THR A 75 -27.49 15.73 -4.16
CA THR A 75 -28.26 16.88 -4.67
C THR A 75 -27.42 18.15 -4.76
N ALA A 76 -26.60 18.42 -3.75
CA ALA A 76 -25.73 19.60 -3.77
C ALA A 76 -24.63 19.49 -4.83
N LEU A 77 -24.02 18.32 -4.98
CA LEU A 77 -23.04 18.06 -6.05
C LEU A 77 -23.68 18.14 -7.43
N GLY A 78 -24.89 17.59 -7.61
CA GLY A 78 -25.65 17.69 -8.85
C GLY A 78 -25.88 19.14 -9.24
N GLN A 79 -26.36 19.97 -8.32
CA GLN A 79 -26.57 21.41 -8.53
C GLN A 79 -25.29 22.13 -8.97
N ILE A 80 -24.15 21.85 -8.33
CA ILE A 80 -22.86 22.47 -8.69
C ILE A 80 -22.47 22.10 -10.12
N LEU A 81 -22.61 20.81 -10.49
CA LEU A 81 -22.24 20.33 -11.81
C LEU A 81 -23.18 20.85 -12.89
N GLU A 82 -24.50 20.87 -12.65
CA GLU A 82 -25.48 21.43 -13.59
C GLU A 82 -25.29 22.93 -13.81
N HIS A 83 -25.02 23.69 -12.75
CA HIS A 83 -24.83 25.15 -12.84
C HIS A 83 -23.46 25.53 -13.43
N GLY A 84 -22.43 24.76 -13.14
CA GLY A 84 -21.05 25.07 -13.52
C GLY A 84 -20.57 24.41 -14.81
N THR A 85 -21.42 23.56 -15.44
CA THR A 85 -21.07 22.84 -16.69
C THR A 85 -22.27 22.81 -17.63
N TRP A 86 -22.04 22.31 -18.85
CA TRP A 86 -23.15 22.09 -19.83
C TRP A 86 -23.77 20.70 -19.73
N LEU A 87 -23.46 19.95 -18.70
CA LEU A 87 -23.98 18.60 -18.48
C LEU A 87 -25.43 18.69 -18.05
N ASP A 88 -26.29 17.87 -18.64
CA ASP A 88 -27.63 17.70 -18.13
C ASP A 88 -27.70 16.72 -16.97
N GLN A 89 -28.87 16.58 -16.36
CA GLN A 89 -29.04 15.76 -15.16
C GLN A 89 -28.68 14.29 -15.37
N ASP A 90 -28.98 13.73 -16.55
CA ASP A 90 -28.63 12.34 -16.89
C ASP A 90 -27.10 12.13 -16.94
N ASP A 91 -26.38 13.11 -17.49
CA ASP A 91 -24.91 13.08 -17.55
C ASP A 91 -24.28 13.25 -16.16
N VAL A 92 -24.82 14.16 -15.35
CA VAL A 92 -24.40 14.37 -13.96
C VAL A 92 -24.65 13.11 -13.13
N ASP A 93 -25.81 12.49 -13.26
CA ASP A 93 -26.13 11.25 -12.58
C ASP A 93 -25.19 10.11 -13.01
N ALA A 94 -24.91 9.99 -14.30
CA ALA A 94 -23.96 9.00 -14.82
C ALA A 94 -22.53 9.21 -14.29
N LEU A 95 -22.08 10.47 -14.11
CA LEU A 95 -20.78 10.79 -13.50
C LEU A 95 -20.74 10.45 -12.02
N LEU A 96 -21.78 10.78 -11.27
CA LEU A 96 -21.86 10.52 -9.83
C LEU A 96 -22.03 9.02 -9.49
N GLU A 97 -22.45 8.19 -10.45
CA GLU A 97 -22.50 6.74 -10.32
C GLU A 97 -21.16 6.05 -10.58
N LEU A 98 -20.19 6.75 -11.18
CA LEU A 98 -18.89 6.19 -11.44
C LEU A 98 -18.10 5.96 -10.14
N SER A 99 -17.52 4.77 -10.02
CA SER A 99 -16.58 4.48 -8.96
C SER A 99 -15.28 5.28 -9.15
N LEU A 100 -15.02 6.23 -8.27
CA LEU A 100 -13.80 7.04 -8.30
C LEU A 100 -12.64 6.27 -7.67
N PRO A 101 -11.55 5.98 -8.39
CA PRO A 101 -10.35 5.42 -7.77
C PRO A 101 -9.74 6.46 -6.80
N GLY A 102 -9.23 5.99 -5.64
CA GLY A 102 -8.53 6.85 -4.68
C GLY A 102 -9.38 7.65 -3.70
N VAL A 103 -10.70 7.52 -3.75
CA VAL A 103 -11.60 8.13 -2.75
C VAL A 103 -11.45 7.56 -1.34
N ASP A 104 -10.76 6.43 -1.21
CA ASP A 104 -10.59 5.76 0.09
C ASP A 104 -9.79 6.60 1.07
N GLU A 105 -8.75 7.27 0.60
CA GLU A 105 -7.91 8.13 1.41
C GLU A 105 -8.68 9.40 1.82
N LEU A 106 -9.48 9.96 0.90
CA LEU A 106 -10.34 11.12 1.18
C LEU A 106 -11.42 10.76 2.20
N ALA A 107 -12.14 9.65 1.98
CA ALA A 107 -13.17 9.17 2.90
C ALA A 107 -12.58 8.83 4.28
N ALA A 108 -11.40 8.23 4.33
CA ALA A 108 -10.71 7.94 5.58
C ALA A 108 -10.32 9.21 6.33
N MET A 109 -9.84 10.24 5.63
CA MET A 109 -9.51 11.54 6.22
C MET A 109 -10.76 12.22 6.80
N LEU A 110 -11.85 12.30 6.02
CA LEU A 110 -13.12 12.90 6.48
C LEU A 110 -13.67 12.19 7.71
N GLU A 111 -13.61 10.86 7.76
CA GLU A 111 -14.07 10.08 8.91
C GLU A 111 -13.16 10.25 10.13
N ILE A 112 -11.83 10.25 9.96
CA ILE A 112 -10.89 10.55 11.05
C ILE A 112 -11.14 11.95 11.59
N ALA A 113 -11.33 12.95 10.72
CA ALA A 113 -11.67 14.30 11.11
C ALA A 113 -12.99 14.35 11.89
N ARG A 114 -14.01 13.61 11.47
CA ARG A 114 -15.30 13.49 12.18
C ARG A 114 -15.13 12.88 13.58
N LEU A 115 -14.40 11.77 13.69
CA LEU A 115 -14.15 11.07 14.95
C LEU A 115 -13.34 11.93 15.94
N THR A 116 -12.38 12.71 15.42
CA THR A 116 -11.55 13.60 16.25
C THR A 116 -12.27 14.89 16.67
N ARG A 117 -13.18 15.43 15.84
CA ARG A 117 -14.02 16.61 16.20
C ARG A 117 -15.05 16.28 17.27
N SER A 118 -15.73 15.17 17.17
CA SER A 118 -16.63 14.69 18.21
C SER A 118 -15.93 14.65 19.59
N ALA A 119 -14.63 14.32 19.59
CA ALA A 119 -13.80 14.36 20.79
C ALA A 119 -13.48 15.78 21.30
N ALA A 120 -13.38 16.78 20.43
CA ALA A 120 -13.09 18.16 20.80
C ALA A 120 -14.35 18.93 21.24
N ALA A 121 -15.45 18.80 20.51
CA ALA A 121 -16.73 19.46 20.80
C ALA A 121 -17.29 19.07 22.17
N ALA A 122 -17.19 17.79 22.56
CA ALA A 122 -17.64 17.34 23.87
C ALA A 122 -16.79 17.84 25.04
N ARG A 123 -15.59 18.37 24.82
CA ARG A 123 -14.78 19.05 25.83
C ARG A 123 -15.27 20.49 26.13
N HIS A 124 -15.92 21.13 25.17
CA HIS A 124 -16.40 22.50 25.27
C HIS A 124 -17.87 22.59 25.69
N ALA A 125 -18.66 21.55 25.50
CA ALA A 125 -20.07 21.49 25.91
C ALA A 125 -20.20 21.18 27.40
N ARG A 126 -19.92 22.17 28.28
CA ARG A 126 -20.30 22.13 29.69
C ARG A 126 -21.75 22.56 29.82
N GLY A 127 -22.66 21.61 29.91
CA GLY A 127 -24.05 21.86 30.27
C GLY A 127 -25.07 21.17 29.40
N GLY A 128 -25.42 19.92 29.71
CA GLY A 128 -26.49 19.18 29.05
C GLY A 128 -26.44 17.68 29.34
N ARG A 129 -27.56 17.08 29.56
CA ARG A 129 -27.84 15.69 29.95
C ARG A 129 -26.89 14.70 29.31
N LYS A 130 -26.07 14.02 30.09
CA LYS A 130 -25.08 13.01 29.65
C LYS A 130 -25.81 11.73 29.23
N VAL A 131 -25.74 11.39 27.97
CA VAL A 131 -25.85 10.00 27.52
C VAL A 131 -24.47 9.36 27.74
N GLU A 132 -24.35 8.33 28.56
CA GLU A 132 -23.07 7.74 28.99
C GLU A 132 -22.20 7.19 27.82
N ASP A 133 -22.78 7.01 26.65
CA ASP A 133 -22.13 6.45 25.46
C ASP A 133 -21.44 7.50 24.56
N GLU A 134 -21.65 8.81 24.80
CA GLU A 134 -21.10 9.90 23.97
C GLU A 134 -19.83 10.55 24.53
N ARG A 135 -19.13 9.94 25.49
CA ARG A 135 -17.87 10.51 25.97
C ARG A 135 -16.81 10.45 24.87
N PRO A 136 -16.11 11.57 24.60
CA PRO A 136 -15.07 11.60 23.58
C PRO A 136 -13.90 10.65 23.92
N TYR A 137 -13.19 10.21 22.88
CA TYR A 137 -11.95 9.47 23.07
C TYR A 137 -10.82 10.40 23.51
N ASP A 138 -10.01 9.96 24.48
CA ASP A 138 -8.82 10.70 24.92
C ASP A 138 -7.67 10.56 23.90
N VAL A 139 -7.63 9.42 23.20
CA VAL A 139 -6.62 9.07 22.20
C VAL A 139 -7.26 8.30 21.05
N VAL A 140 -6.95 8.74 19.83
CA VAL A 140 -7.26 8.00 18.61
C VAL A 140 -5.94 7.51 18.00
N VAL A 141 -5.80 6.19 17.84
CA VAL A 141 -4.65 5.55 17.18
C VAL A 141 -5.07 5.13 15.79
N VAL A 142 -4.44 5.69 14.76
CA VAL A 142 -4.71 5.36 13.36
C VAL A 142 -3.68 4.36 12.87
N ASP A 143 -4.14 3.15 12.51
CA ASP A 143 -3.33 2.13 11.82
C ASP A 143 -3.41 2.38 10.32
N THR A 144 -2.35 2.96 9.78
CA THR A 144 -2.31 3.39 8.37
C THR A 144 -1.94 2.24 7.44
N ALA A 145 -2.43 2.29 6.21
CA ALA A 145 -2.01 1.44 5.10
C ALA A 145 -0.49 1.56 4.80
N PRO A 146 0.10 0.81 3.85
CA PRO A 146 1.51 0.92 3.46
C PRO A 146 1.94 2.34 3.05
N THR A 147 3.23 2.62 3.07
CA THR A 147 3.87 3.96 3.01
C THR A 147 3.28 4.91 1.94
N GLY A 148 3.07 4.46 0.71
CA GLY A 148 2.52 5.30 -0.37
C GLY A 148 1.12 5.85 -0.04
N HIS A 149 0.22 5.00 0.49
CA HIS A 149 -1.14 5.44 0.88
C HIS A 149 -1.17 6.27 2.14
N THR A 150 -0.25 6.02 3.06
CA THR A 150 -0.12 6.89 4.21
C THR A 150 0.22 8.31 3.76
N LEU A 151 1.13 8.47 2.80
CA LEU A 151 1.47 9.79 2.26
C LEU A 151 0.29 10.42 1.52
N ARG A 152 -0.48 9.64 0.74
CA ARG A 152 -1.72 10.11 0.09
C ARG A 152 -2.78 10.54 1.13
N LEU A 153 -2.99 9.75 2.18
CA LEU A 153 -3.90 10.12 3.28
C LEU A 153 -3.49 11.43 3.95
N LEU A 154 -2.19 11.66 4.11
CA LEU A 154 -1.66 12.88 4.72
C LEU A 154 -1.73 14.09 3.78
N ALA A 155 -1.73 13.89 2.46
CA ALA A 155 -1.97 14.90 1.44
C ALA A 155 -3.49 15.14 1.20
N ALA A 156 -4.36 14.27 1.69
CA ALA A 156 -5.80 14.35 1.46
C ALA A 156 -6.43 15.70 1.87
N PRO A 157 -6.03 16.39 2.96
CA PRO A 157 -6.54 17.72 3.26
C PRO A 157 -6.28 18.73 2.15
N ASP A 158 -5.08 18.71 1.55
CA ASP A 158 -4.72 19.64 0.47
C ASP A 158 -5.52 19.31 -0.81
N VAL A 159 -5.78 18.02 -1.07
CA VAL A 159 -6.63 17.57 -2.20
C VAL A 159 -8.08 17.99 -1.99
N VAL A 160 -8.64 17.81 -0.79
CA VAL A 160 -10.04 18.22 -0.49
C VAL A 160 -10.18 19.74 -0.58
N ALA A 161 -9.18 20.50 -0.14
CA ALA A 161 -9.17 21.95 -0.29
C ALA A 161 -9.21 22.37 -1.77
N ALA A 162 -8.36 21.74 -2.60
CA ALA A 162 -8.35 22.00 -4.05
C ALA A 162 -9.66 21.59 -4.73
N VAL A 163 -10.29 20.47 -4.30
CA VAL A 163 -11.65 20.10 -4.77
C VAL A 163 -12.66 21.18 -4.40
N ALA A 164 -12.64 21.66 -3.16
CA ALA A 164 -13.54 22.73 -2.72
C ALA A 164 -13.35 24.01 -3.53
N GLU A 165 -12.11 24.41 -3.84
CA GLU A 165 -11.81 25.57 -4.71
C GLU A 165 -12.37 25.41 -6.13
N VAL A 166 -12.29 24.21 -6.70
CA VAL A 166 -12.85 23.94 -8.04
C VAL A 166 -14.38 23.98 -8.01
N LEU A 167 -15.00 23.34 -7.02
CA LEU A 167 -16.45 23.38 -6.85
C LEU A 167 -16.93 24.82 -6.61
N ASP A 168 -16.16 25.63 -5.88
CA ASP A 168 -16.44 27.03 -5.65
C ASP A 168 -16.41 27.85 -6.93
N ALA A 169 -15.37 27.63 -7.78
CA ALA A 169 -15.26 28.27 -9.08
C ALA A 169 -16.38 27.88 -10.05
N LEU A 170 -16.85 26.63 -10.02
CA LEU A 170 -18.01 26.19 -10.82
C LEU A 170 -19.31 26.86 -10.37
N GLN A 171 -19.46 27.18 -9.09
CA GLN A 171 -20.66 27.80 -8.54
C GLN A 171 -20.64 29.33 -8.58
N GLU A 172 -19.49 29.95 -8.91
CA GLU A 172 -19.30 31.40 -8.85
C GLU A 172 -20.25 32.17 -9.80
N GLU A 173 -20.36 31.73 -11.06
CA GLU A 173 -21.24 32.36 -12.06
C GLU A 173 -22.71 32.28 -11.63
N HIS A 174 -23.16 31.13 -11.15
CA HIS A 174 -24.51 30.96 -10.62
C HIS A 174 -24.78 31.88 -9.43
N ARG A 175 -23.82 32.03 -8.52
CA ARG A 175 -23.93 32.97 -7.40
C ARG A 175 -24.07 34.40 -7.86
N MET A 176 -23.26 34.86 -8.83
CA MET A 176 -23.34 36.21 -9.38
C MET A 176 -24.72 36.49 -9.98
N ILE A 177 -25.25 35.56 -10.78
CA ILE A 177 -26.59 35.68 -11.38
C ILE A 177 -27.68 35.73 -10.30
N ARG A 178 -27.61 34.85 -9.35
CA ARG A 178 -28.57 34.78 -8.21
C ARG A 178 -28.55 36.06 -7.38
N ASP A 179 -27.37 36.58 -7.04
CA ASP A 179 -27.22 37.78 -6.21
C ASP A 179 -27.67 39.03 -6.93
N GLN A 180 -27.60 39.08 -8.26
CA GLN A 180 -28.16 40.15 -9.08
C GLN A 180 -29.69 40.09 -9.14
N LEU A 181 -30.27 38.89 -9.16
CA LEU A 181 -31.72 38.70 -9.28
C LEU A 181 -32.45 38.72 -7.92
N ALA A 182 -31.86 38.15 -6.88
CA ALA A 182 -32.41 38.07 -5.54
C ALA A 182 -31.67 39.03 -4.61
N ARG A 183 -32.28 40.16 -4.25
CA ARG A 183 -31.69 41.20 -3.39
C ARG A 183 -31.17 40.72 -2.00
N VAL A 184 -31.34 39.46 -1.65
CA VAL A 184 -30.79 38.80 -0.44
C VAL A 184 -30.44 37.35 -0.77
N GLY A 185 -29.18 37.08 -1.09
CA GLY A 185 -28.69 35.72 -1.34
C GLY A 185 -28.56 34.91 -0.03
N ARG A 186 -29.42 33.91 0.17
CA ARG A 186 -29.19 32.89 1.21
C ARG A 186 -28.31 31.78 0.64
N PRO A 187 -27.30 31.27 1.41
CA PRO A 187 -26.48 30.15 0.97
C PRO A 187 -27.33 28.92 0.61
N GLU A 188 -27.15 28.39 -0.58
CA GLU A 188 -27.78 27.16 -1.05
C GLU A 188 -27.12 25.90 -0.48
N ALA A 189 -27.65 24.72 -0.79
CA ALA A 189 -27.05 23.46 -0.37
C ALA A 189 -25.64 23.29 -0.97
N ALA A 190 -25.44 23.73 -2.19
CA ALA A 190 -24.14 23.77 -2.88
C ALA A 190 -23.10 24.63 -2.13
N ASP A 191 -23.46 25.88 -1.78
CA ASP A 191 -22.58 26.80 -1.06
C ASP A 191 -22.18 26.24 0.32
N ARG A 192 -23.15 25.62 1.02
CA ARG A 192 -22.88 24.97 2.33
C ARG A 192 -21.97 23.77 2.21
N LEU A 193 -22.10 22.97 1.15
CA LEU A 193 -21.22 21.83 0.91
C LEU A 193 -19.78 22.28 0.65
N ILE A 194 -19.58 23.29 -0.20
CA ILE A 194 -18.27 23.85 -0.52
C ILE A 194 -17.60 24.38 0.74
N ALA A 195 -18.32 25.21 1.50
CA ALA A 195 -17.82 25.77 2.76
C ALA A 195 -17.45 24.67 3.79
N MET A 196 -18.29 23.62 3.90
CA MET A 196 -18.03 22.50 4.79
C MET A 196 -16.78 21.72 4.38
N LEU A 197 -16.57 21.46 3.09
CA LEU A 197 -15.37 20.77 2.59
C LEU A 197 -14.10 21.58 2.87
N ALA A 198 -14.12 22.88 2.58
CA ALA A 198 -13.01 23.79 2.83
C ALA A 198 -12.64 23.85 4.32
N GLU A 199 -13.64 23.99 5.20
CA GLU A 199 -13.46 23.98 6.66
C GLU A 199 -12.89 22.65 7.16
N GLN A 200 -13.43 21.53 6.69
CA GLN A 200 -12.96 20.20 7.08
C GLN A 200 -11.53 19.95 6.64
N ALA A 201 -11.15 20.39 5.44
CA ALA A 201 -9.79 20.27 4.93
C ALA A 201 -8.81 21.12 5.77
N ALA A 202 -9.16 22.37 6.04
CA ALA A 202 -8.35 23.28 6.86
C ALA A 202 -8.14 22.73 8.27
N ASP A 203 -9.21 22.29 8.94
CA ASP A 203 -9.18 21.72 10.28
C ASP A 203 -8.33 20.44 10.35
N ALA A 204 -8.51 19.52 9.39
CA ALA A 204 -7.74 18.28 9.32
C ALA A 204 -6.26 18.57 9.09
N GLY A 205 -5.94 19.44 8.14
CA GLY A 205 -4.57 19.86 7.85
C GLY A 205 -3.89 20.54 9.03
N ALA A 206 -4.59 21.44 9.73
CA ALA A 206 -4.10 22.08 10.94
C ALA A 206 -3.86 21.07 12.06
N ALA A 207 -4.81 20.15 12.30
CA ALA A 207 -4.69 19.11 13.31
C ALA A 207 -3.53 18.14 13.06
N MET A 208 -3.28 17.76 11.78
CA MET A 208 -2.17 16.88 11.41
C MET A 208 -0.81 17.54 11.60
N ARG A 209 -0.68 18.84 11.37
CA ARG A 209 0.56 19.60 11.51
C ARG A 209 0.85 20.06 12.95
N ASP A 210 -0.13 20.01 13.82
CA ASP A 210 0.03 20.35 15.24
C ASP A 210 0.65 19.19 16.02
N ALA A 211 1.93 19.30 16.35
CA ALA A 211 2.68 18.28 17.09
C ALA A 211 2.16 18.03 18.52
N SER A 212 1.35 18.94 19.09
CA SER A 212 0.69 18.73 20.39
C SER A 212 -0.54 17.83 20.29
N ARG A 213 -1.16 17.74 19.12
CA ARG A 213 -2.38 16.98 18.83
C ARG A 213 -2.09 15.69 18.08
N THR A 214 -1.15 15.70 17.13
CA THR A 214 -0.87 14.58 16.23
C THR A 214 0.60 14.23 16.25
N MET A 215 0.90 12.95 16.44
CA MET A 215 2.24 12.39 16.38
C MET A 215 2.28 11.16 15.48
N PHE A 216 3.27 11.10 14.61
CA PHE A 216 3.47 9.94 13.75
C PHE A 216 4.55 9.02 14.32
N HIS A 217 4.23 7.73 14.53
CA HIS A 217 5.16 6.72 14.99
C HIS A 217 5.61 5.85 13.81
N TRP A 218 6.87 5.97 13.42
CA TRP A 218 7.39 5.21 12.30
C TRP A 218 7.81 3.79 12.72
N VAL A 219 7.28 2.76 12.06
CA VAL A 219 7.60 1.36 12.34
C VAL A 219 8.49 0.80 11.23
N THR A 220 9.68 0.34 11.60
CA THR A 220 10.64 -0.27 10.66
C THR A 220 11.12 -1.65 11.13
N LEU A 221 11.86 -2.36 10.28
CA LEU A 221 12.57 -3.59 10.61
C LEU A 221 14.07 -3.32 10.62
N PRO A 222 14.88 -4.09 11.39
CA PRO A 222 16.33 -3.98 11.36
C PRO A 222 16.90 -4.69 10.12
N GLU A 223 16.53 -4.21 8.94
CA GLU A 223 16.88 -4.72 7.62
C GLU A 223 17.17 -3.53 6.70
N ALA A 224 18.17 -3.65 5.83
CA ALA A 224 18.65 -2.51 5.05
C ALA A 224 17.58 -1.94 4.09
N LEU A 225 16.77 -2.80 3.45
CA LEU A 225 15.67 -2.36 2.60
C LEU A 225 14.64 -1.53 3.40
N ALA A 226 14.27 -2.00 4.60
CA ALA A 226 13.34 -1.28 5.46
C ALA A 226 13.91 0.05 5.97
N ILE A 227 15.23 0.19 6.04
CA ILE A 227 15.88 1.46 6.40
C ILE A 227 15.78 2.46 5.26
N ALA A 228 16.07 2.06 4.01
CA ALA A 228 15.94 2.92 2.84
C ALA A 228 14.49 3.42 2.69
N GLU A 229 13.50 2.52 2.74
CA GLU A 229 12.07 2.89 2.77
C GLU A 229 11.73 3.86 3.92
N SER A 230 12.45 3.75 5.05
CA SER A 230 12.22 4.62 6.21
C SER A 230 12.84 6.00 6.02
N GLU A 231 13.98 6.12 5.35
CA GLU A 231 14.61 7.40 5.02
C GLU A 231 13.69 8.22 4.11
N ASP A 232 13.19 7.61 3.04
CA ASP A 232 12.27 8.27 2.10
C ASP A 232 10.95 8.67 2.76
N GLY A 233 10.37 7.74 3.52
CA GLY A 233 9.08 7.97 4.17
C GLY A 233 9.13 9.01 5.28
N VAL A 234 10.18 9.02 6.11
CA VAL A 234 10.36 10.04 7.16
C VAL A 234 10.65 11.41 6.53
N ALA A 235 11.48 11.48 5.49
CA ALA A 235 11.74 12.71 4.76
C ALA A 235 10.47 13.27 4.11
N ALA A 236 9.58 12.41 3.60
CA ALA A 236 8.29 12.85 3.07
C ALA A 236 7.38 13.42 4.17
N LEU A 237 7.30 12.79 5.34
CA LEU A 237 6.54 13.32 6.49
C LEU A 237 7.06 14.69 6.94
N GLU A 238 8.38 14.87 6.97
CA GLU A 238 9.01 16.15 7.33
C GLU A 238 8.69 17.26 6.33
N ARG A 239 8.68 16.94 5.02
CA ARG A 239 8.24 17.90 3.98
C ARG A 239 6.81 18.39 4.21
N HIS A 240 5.92 17.50 4.69
CA HIS A 240 4.54 17.85 5.07
C HIS A 240 4.43 18.44 6.49
N ARG A 241 5.55 18.72 7.18
CA ARG A 241 5.60 19.27 8.55
C ARG A 241 4.90 18.40 9.59
N ILE A 242 4.95 17.08 9.42
CA ILE A 242 4.34 16.11 10.35
C ILE A 242 5.40 15.63 11.33
N ALA A 243 5.10 15.72 12.64
CA ALA A 243 6.02 15.34 13.69
C ALA A 243 6.20 13.81 13.79
N VAL A 244 7.46 13.34 13.72
CA VAL A 244 7.83 11.93 13.89
C VAL A 244 8.74 11.79 15.11
N PRO A 245 8.20 11.73 16.34
CA PRO A 245 9.00 11.71 17.57
C PRO A 245 9.63 10.34 17.86
N GLU A 246 9.11 9.25 17.28
CA GLU A 246 9.52 7.89 17.60
C GLU A 246 9.71 7.01 16.36
N ILE A 247 10.82 6.27 16.35
CA ILE A 247 11.10 5.19 15.39
C ILE A 247 11.01 3.86 16.13
N ILE A 248 10.10 2.98 15.76
CA ILE A 248 9.90 1.67 16.37
C ILE A 248 10.59 0.60 15.51
N VAL A 249 11.70 0.05 16.00
CA VAL A 249 12.43 -1.04 15.36
C VAL A 249 11.82 -2.37 15.82
N ASN A 250 11.02 -2.98 14.96
CA ASN A 250 10.27 -4.18 15.28
C ASN A 250 11.04 -5.46 14.94
N ARG A 251 10.70 -6.58 15.60
CA ARG A 251 11.24 -7.94 15.36
C ARG A 251 12.74 -8.07 15.55
N VAL A 252 13.32 -7.36 16.49
CA VAL A 252 14.73 -7.50 16.88
C VAL A 252 14.93 -8.84 17.59
N LEU A 253 15.87 -9.66 17.12
CA LEU A 253 16.17 -10.94 17.74
C LEU A 253 16.77 -10.73 19.12
N PRO A 254 16.20 -11.31 20.18
CA PRO A 254 16.78 -11.25 21.51
C PRO A 254 18.11 -12.00 21.56
N ASP A 255 18.95 -11.65 22.51
CA ASP A 255 20.20 -12.36 22.76
C ASP A 255 19.94 -13.81 23.15
N ASP A 256 20.84 -14.68 22.70
CA ASP A 256 20.77 -16.12 22.95
C ASP A 256 21.99 -16.53 23.78
N ARG A 257 21.71 -17.16 24.90
CA ARG A 257 22.75 -17.72 25.80
C ARG A 257 23.14 -19.17 25.44
N GLN A 258 22.59 -19.70 24.33
CA GLN A 258 22.84 -21.08 23.90
C GLN A 258 24.30 -21.25 23.45
N ARG A 259 24.94 -22.33 23.93
CA ARG A 259 26.28 -22.74 23.49
C ARG A 259 26.23 -24.17 22.97
N PRO A 260 26.81 -24.50 21.79
CA PRO A 260 27.41 -23.55 20.83
C PRO A 260 26.35 -22.64 20.19
N PRO A 261 26.73 -21.42 19.75
CA PRO A 261 25.79 -20.49 19.16
C PRO A 261 25.28 -21.00 17.79
N CYS A 262 24.01 -20.79 17.52
CA CYS A 262 23.43 -21.14 16.23
C CYS A 262 23.97 -20.22 15.13
N PRO A 263 24.59 -20.73 14.04
CA PRO A 263 25.19 -19.89 12.99
C PRO A 263 24.17 -18.92 12.35
N VAL A 264 22.97 -19.40 12.03
CA VAL A 264 21.90 -18.58 11.42
C VAL A 264 21.43 -17.47 12.36
N CYS A 265 21.16 -17.79 13.65
CA CYS A 265 20.74 -16.79 14.62
C CYS A 265 21.85 -15.78 14.92
N SER A 266 23.10 -16.21 14.99
CA SER A 266 24.25 -15.34 15.24
C SER A 266 24.46 -14.37 14.07
N ARG A 267 24.38 -14.87 12.85
CA ARG A 267 24.46 -14.04 11.64
C ARG A 267 23.36 -13.00 11.60
N ARG A 268 22.09 -13.43 11.80
CA ARG A 268 20.96 -12.51 11.84
C ARG A 268 21.11 -11.43 12.91
N ARG A 269 21.57 -11.77 14.11
CA ARG A 269 21.84 -10.75 15.14
C ARG A 269 22.93 -9.77 14.74
N ALA A 270 24.02 -10.26 14.12
CA ALA A 270 25.08 -9.40 13.64
C ALA A 270 24.57 -8.42 12.57
N ASP A 271 23.75 -8.89 11.64
CA ASP A 271 23.12 -8.06 10.60
C ASP A 271 22.18 -7.03 11.23
N GLN A 272 21.34 -7.46 12.17
CA GLN A 272 20.40 -6.56 12.87
C GLN A 272 21.12 -5.51 13.72
N ARG A 273 22.24 -5.85 14.36
CA ARG A 273 23.05 -4.86 15.10
C ARG A 273 23.60 -3.78 14.16
N ARG A 274 24.10 -4.16 12.96
CA ARG A 274 24.54 -3.20 11.94
C ARG A 274 23.39 -2.31 11.48
N ALA A 275 22.26 -2.90 11.18
CA ALA A 275 21.06 -2.17 10.77
C ALA A 275 20.57 -1.20 11.86
N ILE A 276 20.52 -1.63 13.12
CA ILE A 276 20.13 -0.79 14.25
C ILE A 276 21.13 0.37 14.44
N ALA A 277 22.44 0.12 14.29
CA ALA A 277 23.44 1.18 14.33
C ALA A 277 23.24 2.22 13.22
N THR A 278 22.83 1.79 12.02
CA THR A 278 22.44 2.69 10.92
C THR A 278 21.18 3.47 11.28
N ILE A 279 20.13 2.81 11.77
CA ILE A 279 18.89 3.48 12.23
C ILE A 279 19.20 4.57 13.27
N HIS A 280 20.09 4.29 14.23
CA HIS A 280 20.49 5.31 15.20
C HIS A 280 21.21 6.50 14.55
N ARG A 281 22.10 6.26 13.58
CA ARG A 281 22.79 7.35 12.88
C ARG A 281 21.83 8.22 12.06
N CYS A 282 20.88 7.58 11.34
CA CYS A 282 19.97 8.28 10.45
C CYS A 282 18.84 9.00 11.21
N PHE A 283 18.33 8.38 12.27
CA PHE A 283 17.07 8.82 12.86
C PHE A 283 17.11 9.26 14.33
N ALA A 284 18.17 8.94 15.11
CA ALA A 284 18.14 9.23 16.56
C ALA A 284 18.30 10.73 16.91
N ARG A 285 18.67 11.57 15.95
CA ARG A 285 18.78 13.01 16.21
C ARG A 285 17.35 13.61 16.39
N GLY A 286 17.01 13.97 17.62
CA GLY A 286 15.72 14.54 17.98
C GLY A 286 14.55 13.53 18.05
N ARG A 287 14.81 12.22 17.93
CA ARG A 287 13.79 11.17 17.96
C ARG A 287 14.18 10.03 18.91
N ARG A 288 13.17 9.40 19.50
CA ARG A 288 13.38 8.17 20.29
C ARG A 288 13.39 6.95 19.38
N VAL A 289 14.36 6.04 19.57
CA VAL A 289 14.39 4.75 18.88
C VAL A 289 13.99 3.66 19.88
N LEU A 290 12.82 3.05 19.63
CA LEU A 290 12.25 2.00 20.48
C LEU A 290 12.48 0.63 19.85
N ILE A 291 12.86 -0.36 20.67
CA ILE A 291 13.15 -1.72 20.20
C ILE A 291 12.07 -2.69 20.67
N VAL A 292 11.43 -3.35 19.71
CA VAL A 292 10.45 -4.42 19.96
C VAL A 292 11.08 -5.78 19.67
N PRO A 293 11.19 -6.68 20.68
CA PRO A 293 11.82 -7.98 20.49
C PRO A 293 10.97 -8.91 19.62
N ALA A 294 11.63 -9.75 18.84
CA ALA A 294 10.99 -10.77 18.03
C ALA A 294 10.49 -11.92 18.89
N ASP A 295 9.19 -12.14 18.92
CA ASP A 295 8.61 -13.36 19.48
C ASP A 295 8.81 -14.57 18.55
N VAL A 296 8.68 -15.78 19.09
CA VAL A 296 8.72 -17.04 18.33
C VAL A 296 7.45 -17.21 17.51
N ARG A 297 6.32 -16.84 18.07
CA ARG A 297 5.01 -16.80 17.40
C ARG A 297 4.61 -15.37 17.14
N GLU A 298 3.88 -15.16 16.07
CA GLU A 298 3.30 -13.85 15.80
C GLU A 298 2.37 -13.43 16.95
N PRO A 299 2.57 -12.24 17.53
CA PRO A 299 1.74 -11.78 18.64
C PRO A 299 0.32 -11.48 18.15
N ARG A 300 -0.66 -12.17 18.71
CA ARG A 300 -2.09 -12.00 18.41
C ARG A 300 -2.89 -11.97 19.71
N GLY A 301 -3.98 -11.20 19.68
CA GLY A 301 -4.87 -11.02 20.81
C GLY A 301 -4.32 -10.08 21.88
N VAL A 302 -5.23 -9.54 22.68
CA VAL A 302 -4.97 -8.47 23.65
C VAL A 302 -3.80 -8.78 24.61
N ARG A 303 -3.70 -10.01 25.11
CA ARG A 303 -2.62 -10.38 26.05
C ARG A 303 -1.22 -10.31 25.43
N ALA A 304 -1.08 -10.76 24.18
CA ALA A 304 0.20 -10.74 23.49
C ALA A 304 0.60 -9.30 23.10
N LEU A 305 -0.36 -8.54 22.58
CA LEU A 305 -0.17 -7.15 22.18
C LEU A 305 0.11 -6.24 23.39
N ALA A 306 -0.50 -6.49 24.54
CA ALA A 306 -0.21 -5.75 25.77
C ALA A 306 1.24 -5.90 26.25
N ARG A 307 1.90 -7.06 26.02
CA ARG A 307 3.33 -7.22 26.31
C ARG A 307 4.18 -6.32 25.44
N ILE A 308 3.82 -6.18 24.15
CA ILE A 308 4.49 -5.24 23.24
C ILE A 308 4.24 -3.80 23.69
N GLY A 309 2.99 -3.44 24.01
CA GLY A 309 2.64 -2.12 24.53
C GLY A 309 3.46 -1.73 25.76
N ALA A 310 3.64 -2.66 26.70
CA ALA A 310 4.50 -2.45 27.86
C ALA A 310 5.99 -2.27 27.50
N SER A 311 6.47 -2.82 26.39
CA SER A 311 7.85 -2.59 25.90
C SER A 311 8.00 -1.23 25.21
N LEU A 312 6.95 -0.72 24.56
CA LEU A 312 6.91 0.61 23.96
C LEU A 312 6.91 1.75 24.99
N GLY A 313 6.40 1.50 26.20
CA GLY A 313 6.40 2.47 27.30
C GLY A 313 7.72 2.53 28.09
N ARG A 314 8.64 1.59 27.89
CA ARG A 314 9.92 1.55 28.58
C ARG A 314 11.01 2.11 27.68
N ASP A 315 11.70 3.12 28.14
CA ASP A 315 12.84 3.71 27.44
C ASP A 315 14.02 2.72 27.41
N ARG A 316 14.05 1.83 26.43
CA ARG A 316 15.16 0.93 26.13
C ARG A 316 16.03 1.50 25.00
N THR A 317 16.37 2.77 25.10
CA THR A 317 17.29 3.44 24.16
C THR A 317 18.74 2.94 24.30
N ARG A 318 19.06 2.19 25.34
CA ARG A 318 20.39 1.59 25.54
C ARG A 318 20.33 0.08 25.25
N LEU A 319 20.81 -0.31 24.08
CA LEU A 319 21.54 -1.59 23.99
C LEU A 319 22.61 -1.51 25.09
N ASP A 320 22.63 -2.47 26.02
CA ASP A 320 23.61 -2.51 27.10
C ASP A 320 24.99 -2.15 26.54
N ALA A 321 25.73 -1.31 27.27
CA ALA A 321 27.06 -0.79 26.84
C ALA A 321 28.11 -1.90 26.56
N ARG A 322 27.78 -3.16 26.84
CA ARG A 322 28.55 -4.37 26.48
C ARG A 322 28.41 -4.78 25.01
N ASP A 323 27.48 -4.18 24.25
CA ASP A 323 27.19 -4.46 22.83
C ASP A 323 27.88 -3.48 21.87
N ARG A 324 28.87 -2.69 22.33
CA ARG A 324 29.69 -1.86 21.44
C ARG A 324 30.35 -2.76 20.41
N ALA A 325 30.11 -2.46 19.14
CA ALA A 325 30.60 -3.21 18.00
C ALA A 325 32.12 -3.53 18.11
N PRO A 326 32.54 -4.76 17.81
CA PRO A 326 33.95 -5.01 17.53
C PRO A 326 34.34 -4.21 16.28
N SER A 327 35.53 -3.61 16.35
CA SER A 327 36.17 -2.80 15.33
C SER A 327 36.01 -3.31 13.91
N ARG A 328 36.04 -2.36 12.99
CA ARG A 328 36.12 -2.45 11.53
C ARG A 328 36.87 -3.68 10.97
N ALA A 329 36.29 -4.86 11.04
CA ALA A 329 36.74 -6.00 10.24
C ALA A 329 35.93 -6.01 8.93
N ARG A 330 36.65 -5.91 7.84
CA ARG A 330 36.20 -5.96 6.45
C ARG A 330 35.03 -6.93 6.26
N ALA A 331 33.81 -6.40 6.02
CA ALA A 331 32.61 -7.18 5.79
C ALA A 331 32.29 -7.27 4.28
N GLN A 332 33.33 -7.45 3.46
CA GLN A 332 33.14 -7.79 2.04
C GLN A 332 33.19 -9.32 1.90
N GLY A 333 32.14 -9.92 1.40
CA GLY A 333 32.19 -11.26 0.82
C GLY A 333 32.00 -12.48 1.72
N ALA A 334 31.50 -12.35 2.95
CA ALA A 334 31.21 -13.56 3.71
C ALA A 334 29.96 -14.28 3.16
N PRO A 335 30.02 -15.58 2.81
CA PRO A 335 28.90 -16.30 2.20
C PRO A 335 27.67 -16.28 3.08
N SER A 336 26.48 -16.17 2.48
CA SER A 336 25.20 -16.24 3.19
C SER A 336 25.05 -17.63 3.82
N VAL A 337 24.68 -17.67 5.10
CA VAL A 337 24.36 -18.93 5.78
C VAL A 337 22.87 -19.20 5.59
N ALA A 338 22.55 -20.20 4.80
CA ALA A 338 21.22 -20.76 4.67
C ALA A 338 21.18 -22.16 5.31
N PHE A 339 20.00 -22.67 5.60
CA PHE A 339 19.84 -24.07 5.98
C PHE A 339 20.21 -24.94 4.78
N SER A 340 21.07 -25.97 5.01
CA SER A 340 21.44 -26.94 3.97
C SER A 340 20.24 -27.83 3.62
N LEU A 341 20.01 -28.06 2.35
CA LEU A 341 19.01 -28.98 1.84
C LEU A 341 19.63 -30.38 1.67
N SER A 342 18.81 -31.42 1.83
CA SER A 342 19.20 -32.79 1.46
C SER A 342 19.34 -32.94 -0.07
N ALA A 343 20.02 -33.97 -0.54
CA ALA A 343 20.23 -34.21 -1.97
C ALA A 343 18.89 -34.37 -2.74
N GLU A 344 17.90 -35.02 -2.14
CA GLU A 344 16.54 -35.17 -2.72
C GLU A 344 15.79 -33.83 -2.81
N GLU A 345 15.98 -32.92 -1.84
CA GLU A 345 15.39 -31.59 -1.88
C GLU A 345 16.04 -30.68 -2.93
N GLN A 346 17.29 -30.97 -3.34
CA GLN A 346 17.98 -30.22 -4.39
C GLN A 346 17.45 -30.56 -5.80
N THR A 347 17.03 -31.79 -6.05
CA THR A 347 16.49 -32.23 -7.35
C THR A 347 15.14 -31.56 -7.63
N THR A 348 14.28 -31.37 -6.61
CA THR A 348 12.99 -30.68 -6.73
C THR A 348 13.14 -29.16 -6.90
N ALA A 349 14.33 -28.59 -6.63
CA ALA A 349 14.57 -27.16 -6.76
C ALA A 349 14.61 -26.69 -8.24
N VAL A 350 15.08 -27.54 -9.16
CA VAL A 350 15.18 -27.21 -10.60
C VAL A 350 13.79 -27.09 -11.22
N GLU A 351 12.83 -27.88 -10.77
CA GLU A 351 11.46 -27.92 -11.31
C GLU A 351 10.53 -26.83 -10.74
N SER A 352 10.97 -26.10 -9.71
CA SER A 352 10.09 -25.20 -8.93
C SER A 352 9.43 -24.07 -9.74
N LEU A 353 9.96 -23.72 -10.92
CA LEU A 353 9.41 -22.70 -11.82
C LEU A 353 8.90 -23.23 -13.15
N SER A 354 8.86 -24.57 -13.36
CA SER A 354 8.31 -25.20 -14.58
C SER A 354 6.84 -24.79 -14.81
N ILE A 355 6.10 -24.52 -13.75
CA ILE A 355 4.72 -24.00 -13.77
C ILE A 355 4.57 -22.64 -14.47
N LEU A 356 5.66 -21.92 -14.70
CA LEU A 356 5.69 -20.63 -15.40
C LEU A 356 6.24 -20.76 -16.83
N ARG A 357 6.49 -21.98 -17.34
CA ARG A 357 7.17 -22.20 -18.62
C ARG A 357 6.54 -21.43 -19.79
N ASP A 358 5.22 -21.40 -19.85
CA ASP A 358 4.46 -20.79 -20.96
C ASP A 358 3.96 -19.40 -20.62
N ALA A 359 4.24 -18.90 -19.42
CA ALA A 359 3.83 -17.58 -19.01
C ALA A 359 4.63 -16.49 -19.73
N THR A 360 3.93 -15.47 -20.16
CA THR A 360 4.50 -14.24 -20.74
C THR A 360 4.37 -13.05 -19.81
N LEU A 361 3.50 -13.16 -18.79
CA LEU A 361 3.28 -12.16 -17.76
C LEU A 361 3.16 -12.85 -16.39
N VAL A 362 4.02 -12.51 -15.46
CA VAL A 362 4.05 -13.10 -14.12
C VAL A 362 3.91 -12.00 -13.09
N PHE A 363 2.81 -11.98 -12.35
CA PHE A 363 2.60 -11.07 -11.23
C PHE A 363 3.08 -11.69 -9.92
N VAL A 364 3.83 -10.93 -9.14
CA VAL A 364 4.28 -11.33 -7.81
C VAL A 364 3.57 -10.46 -6.78
N GLY A 365 2.54 -11.01 -6.13
CA GLY A 365 1.69 -10.32 -5.17
C GLY A 365 1.79 -10.89 -3.76
N GLY A 366 1.29 -10.15 -2.78
CA GLY A 366 1.25 -10.59 -1.36
C GLY A 366 1.32 -9.42 -0.38
N LYS A 367 1.18 -9.72 0.91
CA LYS A 367 1.25 -8.71 2.00
C LYS A 367 2.55 -7.91 1.99
N GLY A 368 2.50 -6.67 2.49
CA GLY A 368 3.70 -5.87 2.72
C GLY A 368 4.71 -6.54 3.66
N GLY A 369 6.00 -6.55 3.28
CA GLY A 369 7.09 -7.11 4.10
C GLY A 369 7.18 -8.63 4.12
N VAL A 370 6.54 -9.36 3.19
CA VAL A 370 6.71 -10.82 3.03
C VAL A 370 7.90 -11.17 2.13
N GLY A 371 8.48 -10.19 1.40
CA GLY A 371 9.62 -10.35 0.49
C GLY A 371 9.21 -10.53 -0.97
N LYS A 372 8.16 -9.83 -1.43
CA LYS A 372 7.70 -9.84 -2.83
C LYS A 372 8.82 -9.49 -3.79
N THR A 373 9.42 -8.31 -3.65
CA THR A 373 10.50 -7.79 -4.50
C THR A 373 11.67 -8.77 -4.61
N THR A 374 12.08 -9.37 -3.49
CA THR A 374 13.15 -10.39 -3.49
C THR A 374 12.75 -11.64 -4.29
N VAL A 375 11.49 -12.10 -4.14
CA VAL A 375 10.98 -13.25 -4.90
C VAL A 375 10.81 -12.90 -6.37
N ALA A 376 10.30 -11.70 -6.70
CA ALA A 376 10.15 -11.22 -8.07
C ALA A 376 11.50 -11.16 -8.80
N ALA A 377 12.49 -10.51 -8.18
CA ALA A 377 13.84 -10.41 -8.73
C ALA A 377 14.48 -11.78 -8.93
N ALA A 378 14.41 -12.68 -7.94
CA ALA A 378 14.92 -14.03 -8.05
C ALA A 378 14.21 -14.86 -9.14
N THR A 379 12.88 -14.67 -9.27
CA THR A 379 12.08 -15.32 -10.34
C THR A 379 12.50 -14.82 -11.72
N ALA A 380 12.65 -13.50 -11.90
CA ALA A 380 13.08 -12.91 -13.15
C ALA A 380 14.47 -13.39 -13.58
N VAL A 381 15.44 -13.37 -12.66
CA VAL A 381 16.81 -13.88 -12.93
C VAL A 381 16.79 -15.34 -13.37
N ARG A 382 16.04 -16.20 -12.68
CA ARG A 382 15.94 -17.63 -13.04
C ARG A 382 15.24 -17.86 -14.38
N LEU A 383 14.14 -17.15 -14.64
CA LEU A 383 13.40 -17.29 -15.90
C LEU A 383 14.22 -16.76 -17.08
N ALA A 384 14.96 -15.65 -16.92
CA ALA A 384 15.86 -15.14 -17.95
C ALA A 384 16.99 -16.14 -18.26
N ARG A 385 17.58 -16.78 -17.24
CA ARG A 385 18.56 -17.87 -17.43
C ARG A 385 17.98 -19.10 -18.14
N ALA A 386 16.74 -19.47 -17.79
CA ALA A 386 16.07 -20.62 -18.39
C ALA A 386 15.61 -20.36 -19.83
N ARG A 387 15.47 -19.10 -20.24
CA ARG A 387 15.00 -18.67 -21.56
C ARG A 387 15.97 -17.65 -22.18
N PRO A 388 17.19 -18.03 -22.56
CA PRO A 388 18.23 -17.10 -22.97
C PRO A 388 17.90 -16.33 -24.27
N LYS A 389 16.98 -16.83 -25.08
CA LYS A 389 16.52 -16.17 -26.31
C LYS A 389 15.35 -15.20 -26.08
N ALA A 390 14.67 -15.29 -24.92
CA ALA A 390 13.51 -14.45 -24.61
C ALA A 390 13.97 -13.16 -23.93
N ARG A 391 13.54 -12.01 -24.46
CA ARG A 391 13.74 -10.71 -23.80
C ARG A 391 12.85 -10.65 -22.55
N THR A 392 13.46 -10.56 -21.41
CA THR A 392 12.76 -10.57 -20.11
C THR A 392 12.83 -9.18 -19.48
N LEU A 393 11.68 -8.68 -19.00
CA LEU A 393 11.59 -7.44 -18.22
C LEU A 393 11.21 -7.77 -16.77
N LEU A 394 11.96 -7.26 -15.83
CA LEU A 394 11.55 -7.15 -14.43
C LEU A 394 11.05 -5.74 -14.19
N LEU A 395 9.74 -5.59 -13.95
CA LEU A 395 9.07 -4.31 -13.76
C LEU A 395 8.58 -4.19 -12.32
N SER A 396 8.95 -3.13 -11.60
CA SER A 396 8.35 -2.78 -10.31
C SER A 396 7.29 -1.71 -10.50
N THR A 397 6.13 -1.94 -9.88
CA THR A 397 5.05 -0.95 -9.73
C THR A 397 4.90 -0.52 -8.27
N ASP A 398 5.85 -0.90 -7.39
CA ASP A 398 5.87 -0.47 -5.98
C ASP A 398 6.57 0.89 -5.89
N PRO A 399 5.89 1.94 -5.42
CA PRO A 399 6.48 3.28 -5.31
C PRO A 399 7.64 3.38 -4.31
N ALA A 400 7.93 2.31 -3.57
CA ALA A 400 9.02 2.28 -2.59
C ALA A 400 10.42 2.09 -3.19
N HIS A 401 10.58 2.08 -4.52
CA HIS A 401 11.87 1.95 -5.25
C HIS A 401 12.81 0.85 -4.69
N SER A 402 12.24 -0.26 -4.26
CA SER A 402 12.95 -1.32 -3.54
C SER A 402 13.75 -2.28 -4.43
N LEU A 403 13.58 -2.18 -5.75
CA LEU A 403 14.19 -3.10 -6.71
C LEU A 403 15.70 -2.85 -6.86
N ALA A 404 16.11 -1.57 -6.89
CA ALA A 404 17.51 -1.16 -6.91
C ALA A 404 18.30 -1.74 -5.73
N ASP A 405 17.71 -1.71 -4.55
CA ASP A 405 18.28 -2.24 -3.31
C ASP A 405 18.43 -3.77 -3.35
N VAL A 406 17.41 -4.49 -3.82
CA VAL A 406 17.42 -5.95 -3.89
C VAL A 406 18.43 -6.44 -4.93
N LEU A 407 18.55 -5.75 -6.05
CA LEU A 407 19.49 -6.08 -7.12
C LEU A 407 20.90 -5.54 -6.87
N ASN A 408 21.08 -4.69 -5.84
CA ASN A 408 22.32 -4.02 -5.52
C ASN A 408 22.86 -3.23 -6.72
N ALA A 409 22.00 -2.40 -7.33
CA ALA A 409 22.36 -1.58 -8.47
C ALA A 409 23.47 -0.60 -8.10
N ALA A 410 24.49 -0.47 -8.96
CA ALA A 410 25.67 0.32 -8.68
C ALA A 410 25.37 1.80 -8.44
N ASP A 411 24.38 2.34 -9.16
CA ASP A 411 23.97 3.74 -9.09
C ASP A 411 22.92 3.99 -7.99
N GLY A 412 22.52 2.96 -7.24
CA GLY A 412 21.50 3.07 -6.18
C GLY A 412 20.07 3.31 -6.66
N THR A 413 19.85 3.55 -7.96
CA THR A 413 18.54 3.82 -8.54
C THR A 413 18.31 3.01 -9.82
N ILE A 414 17.06 2.61 -10.06
CA ILE A 414 16.57 2.07 -11.33
C ILE A 414 15.49 3.07 -11.79
N GLY A 415 15.65 3.61 -13.00
CA GLY A 415 14.70 4.61 -13.51
C GLY A 415 13.52 4.00 -14.24
N ASP A 416 12.71 4.87 -14.84
CA ASP A 416 11.55 4.49 -15.66
C ASP A 416 11.94 3.94 -17.05
N GLU A 417 13.20 3.95 -17.41
CA GLU A 417 13.71 3.31 -18.63
C GLU A 417 14.22 1.90 -18.34
N ALA A 418 13.90 0.95 -19.25
CA ALA A 418 14.36 -0.41 -19.13
C ALA A 418 15.86 -0.52 -19.39
N ARG A 419 16.64 -0.97 -18.41
CA ARG A 419 18.11 -1.09 -18.52
C ARG A 419 18.63 -2.44 -18.05
N THR A 420 19.79 -2.81 -18.54
CA THR A 420 20.54 -3.98 -18.07
C THR A 420 21.31 -3.65 -16.79
N LEU A 421 21.55 -4.66 -15.96
CA LEU A 421 22.36 -4.52 -14.74
C LEU A 421 23.62 -5.38 -14.84
N SER A 422 24.70 -4.90 -14.23
CA SER A 422 25.96 -5.63 -14.13
C SER A 422 25.77 -6.99 -13.44
N GLY A 423 26.25 -8.06 -14.06
CA GLY A 423 26.13 -9.44 -13.56
C GLY A 423 24.76 -10.09 -13.78
N ALA A 424 23.80 -9.37 -14.33
CA ALA A 424 22.51 -9.94 -14.75
C ALA A 424 22.65 -10.69 -16.10
N PRO A 425 21.76 -11.64 -16.42
CA PRO A 425 21.66 -12.17 -17.77
C PRO A 425 21.46 -11.06 -18.80
N SER A 426 22.11 -11.12 -19.94
CA SER A 426 22.06 -10.08 -20.99
C SER A 426 20.66 -9.83 -21.56
N ASN A 427 19.79 -10.83 -21.46
CA ASN A 427 18.39 -10.78 -21.87
C ASN A 427 17.43 -10.30 -20.77
N LEU A 428 17.94 -9.94 -19.57
CA LEU A 428 17.14 -9.41 -18.47
C LEU A 428 17.32 -7.88 -18.38
N LEU A 429 16.24 -7.16 -18.57
CA LEU A 429 16.16 -5.72 -18.34
C LEU A 429 15.33 -5.44 -17.09
N VAL A 430 15.61 -4.34 -16.43
CA VAL A 430 14.92 -3.89 -15.19
C VAL A 430 14.39 -2.49 -15.37
N ARG A 431 13.19 -2.25 -14.82
CA ARG A 431 12.52 -0.94 -14.85
C ARG A 431 11.75 -0.73 -13.54
N GLU A 432 11.86 0.43 -12.94
CA GLU A 432 10.95 0.91 -11.89
C GLU A 432 10.01 1.93 -12.49
N LEU A 433 8.72 1.62 -12.51
CA LEU A 433 7.71 2.50 -13.08
C LEU A 433 7.50 3.70 -12.16
N ASP A 434 7.70 4.90 -12.70
CA ASP A 434 7.25 6.12 -12.07
C ASP A 434 5.84 6.47 -12.59
N ALA A 435 4.84 6.12 -11.79
CA ALA A 435 3.44 6.35 -12.15
C ALA A 435 3.14 7.86 -12.33
N ALA A 436 3.85 8.75 -11.62
CA ALA A 436 3.68 10.18 -11.75
C ALA A 436 4.26 10.71 -13.07
N LEU A 437 5.41 10.18 -13.52
CA LEU A 437 5.98 10.50 -14.83
C LEU A 437 5.11 9.95 -15.97
N ALA A 438 4.60 8.72 -15.84
CA ALA A 438 3.71 8.11 -16.83
C ALA A 438 2.40 8.90 -16.98
N LEU A 439 1.84 9.40 -15.86
CA LEU A 439 0.70 10.30 -15.87
C LEU A 439 1.07 11.66 -16.49
N GLY A 440 2.23 12.23 -16.14
CA GLY A 440 2.65 13.56 -16.55
C GLY A 440 2.84 13.72 -18.06
N SER A 441 3.26 12.69 -18.79
CA SER A 441 3.35 12.73 -20.26
C SER A 441 1.95 12.75 -20.90
N ARG A 442 1.07 11.85 -20.50
CA ARG A 442 -0.29 11.76 -21.04
C ARG A 442 -1.20 12.90 -20.56
N ARG A 443 -0.92 13.45 -19.38
CA ARG A 443 -1.61 14.63 -18.87
C ARG A 443 -1.45 15.84 -19.80
N ARG A 444 -0.28 16.05 -20.38
CA ARG A 444 -0.05 17.14 -21.37
C ARG A 444 -0.92 16.94 -22.61
N ASP A 445 -1.03 15.70 -23.09
CA ASP A 445 -1.86 15.36 -24.24
C ASP A 445 -3.36 15.63 -23.93
N PHE A 446 -3.82 15.23 -22.75
CA PHE A 446 -5.19 15.53 -22.27
C PHE A 446 -5.42 17.02 -22.03
N GLN A 447 -4.46 17.77 -21.49
CA GLN A 447 -4.56 19.21 -21.29
C GLN A 447 -4.70 19.93 -22.63
N GLN A 448 -3.86 19.58 -23.60
CA GLN A 448 -3.96 20.15 -24.95
C GLN A 448 -5.32 19.89 -25.60
N ALA A 449 -5.84 18.66 -25.46
CA ALA A 449 -7.16 18.31 -25.98
C ALA A 449 -8.29 19.09 -25.30
N ILE A 450 -8.21 19.34 -23.99
CA ILE A 450 -9.20 20.15 -23.26
C ILE A 450 -9.06 21.63 -23.61
N GLU A 451 -7.85 22.14 -23.75
CA GLU A 451 -7.60 23.51 -24.21
C GLU A 451 -8.15 23.74 -25.63
N GLU A 452 -8.00 22.75 -26.53
CA GLU A 452 -8.56 22.78 -27.87
C GLU A 452 -10.10 22.83 -27.83
N ILE A 453 -10.73 22.07 -26.93
CA ILE A 453 -12.17 22.11 -26.71
C ILE A 453 -12.60 23.47 -26.17
N ALA A 454 -11.93 23.98 -25.14
CA ALA A 454 -12.25 25.27 -24.51
C ALA A 454 -12.11 26.43 -25.50
N SER A 455 -11.06 26.44 -26.35
CA SER A 455 -10.87 27.45 -27.38
C SER A 455 -11.94 27.37 -28.48
N THR A 456 -12.38 26.17 -28.84
CA THR A 456 -13.42 25.97 -29.88
C THR A 456 -14.79 26.46 -29.43
N LEU A 457 -15.04 26.45 -28.10
CA LEU A 457 -16.30 26.88 -27.52
C LEU A 457 -16.41 28.39 -27.28
N GLY A 458 -15.43 29.15 -27.73
CA GLY A 458 -15.48 30.60 -27.61
C GLY A 458 -15.33 31.13 -26.19
N ALA A 459 -14.89 30.30 -25.27
CA ALA A 459 -14.50 30.70 -23.92
C ALA A 459 -13.22 31.57 -24.05
N ALA A 460 -13.41 32.78 -24.48
CA ALA A 460 -12.35 33.77 -24.79
C ALA A 460 -11.67 34.31 -23.52
N GLU A 461 -11.77 33.68 -22.40
CA GLU A 461 -11.15 34.13 -21.18
C GLU A 461 -10.30 33.03 -20.53
N THR A 462 -9.07 33.37 -20.25
CA THR A 462 -8.03 32.67 -19.50
C THR A 462 -8.53 31.84 -18.30
N SER A 463 -9.67 32.21 -17.75
CA SER A 463 -10.28 31.59 -16.58
C SER A 463 -10.87 30.18 -16.80
N ALA A 464 -11.39 29.87 -18.00
CA ALA A 464 -11.99 28.54 -18.28
C ALA A 464 -10.91 27.48 -18.57
N ALA A 465 -9.87 27.86 -19.32
CA ALA A 465 -8.71 26.99 -19.59
C ALA A 465 -7.91 26.72 -18.30
N GLU A 466 -7.72 27.73 -17.45
CA GLU A 466 -7.10 27.56 -16.14
C GLU A 466 -7.94 26.71 -15.18
N ARG A 467 -9.27 26.83 -15.21
CA ARG A 467 -10.19 25.97 -14.43
C ARG A 467 -10.15 24.51 -14.91
N SER A 468 -10.14 24.30 -16.22
CA SER A 468 -10.02 22.95 -16.80
C SER A 468 -8.66 22.30 -16.50
N ALA A 469 -7.58 23.08 -16.52
CA ALA A 469 -6.25 22.62 -16.10
C ALA A 469 -6.24 22.21 -14.62
N ARG A 470 -6.88 22.99 -13.74
CA ARG A 470 -7.03 22.65 -12.31
C ARG A 470 -7.88 21.39 -12.07
N LEU A 471 -8.91 21.14 -12.90
CA LEU A 471 -9.68 19.87 -12.83
C LEU A 471 -8.81 18.66 -13.15
N LEU A 472 -7.87 18.79 -14.09
CA LEU A 472 -6.90 17.74 -14.39
C LEU A 472 -5.84 17.59 -13.30
N ASP A 473 -5.52 18.67 -12.56
CA ASP A 473 -4.67 18.61 -11.37
C ASP A 473 -5.31 17.79 -10.23
N LEU A 474 -6.62 17.74 -10.24
CA LEU A 474 -7.43 16.92 -9.32
C LEU A 474 -7.67 15.49 -9.84
N ALA A 475 -6.87 15.02 -10.82
CA ALA A 475 -6.99 13.65 -11.31
C ALA A 475 -7.12 12.69 -10.10
N PRO A 476 -8.20 11.90 -10.01
CA PRO A 476 -8.43 11.06 -8.85
C PRO A 476 -7.21 10.19 -8.55
N PRO A 477 -6.79 10.06 -7.29
CA PRO A 477 -5.74 9.14 -6.91
C PRO A 477 -6.06 7.74 -7.46
N GLY A 478 -5.10 7.11 -8.18
CA GLY A 478 -5.29 5.81 -8.84
C GLY A 478 -5.34 5.87 -10.37
N ILE A 479 -5.52 7.04 -10.96
CA ILE A 479 -5.34 7.21 -12.43
C ILE A 479 -3.89 6.97 -12.82
N ASP A 480 -2.93 7.42 -12.01
CA ASP A 480 -1.51 7.11 -12.13
C ASP A 480 -1.25 5.59 -12.16
N GLU A 481 -1.96 4.85 -11.33
CA GLU A 481 -1.89 3.39 -11.28
C GLU A 481 -2.46 2.74 -12.56
N LEU A 482 -3.53 3.29 -13.13
CA LEU A 482 -4.09 2.83 -14.40
C LEU A 482 -3.08 3.02 -15.54
N PHE A 483 -2.46 4.19 -15.65
CA PHE A 483 -1.45 4.43 -16.67
C PHE A 483 -0.24 3.50 -16.50
N GLY A 484 0.13 3.22 -15.25
CA GLY A 484 1.13 2.20 -14.95
C GLY A 484 0.75 0.81 -15.46
N MET A 485 -0.52 0.44 -15.38
CA MET A 485 -1.00 -0.84 -15.93
C MET A 485 -1.08 -0.83 -17.46
N LEU A 486 -1.42 0.29 -18.08
CA LEU A 486 -1.43 0.40 -19.54
C LEU A 486 -0.02 0.31 -20.13
N SER A 487 1.01 0.75 -19.41
CA SER A 487 2.41 0.57 -19.83
C SER A 487 2.82 -0.90 -19.93
N LEU A 488 2.11 -1.84 -19.27
CA LEU A 488 2.32 -3.28 -19.46
C LEU A 488 1.93 -3.75 -20.87
N VAL A 489 0.89 -3.17 -21.45
CA VAL A 489 0.47 -3.49 -22.84
C VAL A 489 1.55 -3.05 -23.81
N GLU A 490 2.13 -1.87 -23.60
CA GLU A 490 3.23 -1.36 -24.42
C GLU A 490 4.50 -2.22 -24.24
N ALA A 491 4.84 -2.56 -23.01
CA ALA A 491 5.97 -3.43 -22.69
C ALA A 491 5.83 -4.82 -23.32
N ARG A 492 4.59 -5.35 -23.41
CA ARG A 492 4.32 -6.64 -24.05
C ARG A 492 4.70 -6.71 -25.54
N ARG A 493 4.73 -5.57 -26.22
CA ARG A 493 5.16 -5.49 -27.62
C ARG A 493 6.68 -5.62 -27.79
N GLN A 494 7.44 -5.37 -26.73
CA GLN A 494 8.90 -5.32 -26.73
C GLN A 494 9.56 -6.50 -26.01
N PHE A 495 8.85 -7.15 -25.10
CA PHE A 495 9.37 -8.20 -24.23
C PHE A 495 8.53 -9.48 -24.33
N ASP A 496 9.23 -10.62 -24.40
CA ASP A 496 8.60 -11.95 -24.46
C ASP A 496 8.08 -12.39 -23.09
N LEU A 497 8.73 -11.93 -22.02
CA LEU A 497 8.38 -12.24 -20.64
C LEU A 497 8.48 -10.99 -19.78
N ILE A 498 7.44 -10.72 -19.00
CA ILE A 498 7.42 -9.62 -18.01
C ILE A 498 7.14 -10.21 -16.63
N VAL A 499 8.02 -9.93 -15.67
CA VAL A 499 7.81 -10.24 -14.25
C VAL A 499 7.49 -8.93 -13.53
N VAL A 500 6.29 -8.84 -12.96
CA VAL A 500 5.80 -7.62 -12.29
C VAL A 500 5.90 -7.79 -10.79
N ASP A 501 6.72 -6.96 -10.15
CA ASP A 501 6.72 -6.78 -8.69
C ASP A 501 5.64 -5.78 -8.32
N THR A 502 4.63 -6.25 -7.60
CA THR A 502 3.47 -5.40 -7.27
C THR A 502 3.58 -4.78 -5.88
N ALA A 503 2.96 -3.63 -5.72
CA ALA A 503 2.69 -3.05 -4.40
C ALA A 503 1.94 -4.03 -3.47
N PRO A 504 1.79 -3.76 -2.16
CA PRO A 504 1.11 -4.65 -1.22
C PRO A 504 -0.33 -5.01 -1.59
N THR A 505 -0.83 -6.16 -1.12
CA THR A 505 -2.03 -6.91 -1.53
C THR A 505 -3.28 -6.08 -1.86
N GLY A 506 -3.59 -5.05 -1.07
CA GLY A 506 -4.77 -4.20 -1.29
C GLY A 506 -4.70 -3.45 -2.63
N HIS A 507 -3.51 -2.94 -2.98
CA HIS A 507 -3.25 -2.20 -4.22
C HIS A 507 -3.16 -3.09 -5.44
N ALA A 508 -2.39 -4.18 -5.35
CA ALA A 508 -2.29 -5.13 -6.44
C ALA A 508 -3.69 -5.61 -6.89
N LEU A 509 -4.63 -5.79 -5.94
CA LEU A 509 -6.00 -6.17 -6.26
C LEU A 509 -6.79 -5.03 -6.91
N ARG A 510 -6.63 -3.80 -6.43
CA ARG A 510 -7.25 -2.62 -7.07
C ARG A 510 -6.73 -2.43 -8.47
N LEU A 511 -5.39 -2.49 -8.67
CA LEU A 511 -4.78 -2.44 -10.00
C LEU A 511 -5.42 -3.45 -10.97
N LEU A 512 -5.77 -4.64 -10.49
CA LEU A 512 -6.40 -5.68 -11.30
C LEU A 512 -7.90 -5.45 -11.55
N GLU A 513 -8.55 -4.63 -10.75
CA GLU A 513 -9.96 -4.20 -10.89
C GLU A 513 -10.09 -2.88 -11.66
N LEU A 514 -9.05 -2.04 -11.67
CA LEU A 514 -9.02 -0.76 -12.37
C LEU A 514 -9.44 -0.83 -13.84
N PRO A 515 -9.03 -1.85 -14.64
CA PRO A 515 -9.45 -1.91 -16.04
C PRO A 515 -10.98 -2.01 -16.24
N ASP A 516 -11.72 -2.59 -15.29
CA ASP A 516 -13.18 -2.66 -15.37
C ASP A 516 -13.78 -1.26 -15.09
N SER A 517 -13.36 -0.60 -14.01
CA SER A 517 -13.80 0.78 -13.69
C SER A 517 -13.36 1.80 -14.73
N ALA A 518 -12.11 1.72 -15.21
CA ALA A 518 -11.60 2.61 -16.25
C ALA A 518 -12.38 2.49 -17.57
N ARG A 519 -12.83 1.28 -17.90
CA ARG A 519 -13.69 1.07 -19.07
C ARG A 519 -15.04 1.79 -18.93
N GLU A 520 -15.65 1.73 -17.75
CA GLU A 520 -16.89 2.46 -17.46
C GLU A 520 -16.69 3.97 -17.62
N TRP A 521 -15.60 4.51 -17.06
CA TRP A 521 -15.22 5.91 -17.21
C TRP A 521 -15.07 6.33 -18.67
N VAL A 522 -14.28 5.59 -19.44
CA VAL A 522 -14.05 5.89 -20.86
C VAL A 522 -15.36 5.82 -21.64
N GLN A 523 -16.27 4.89 -21.32
CA GLN A 523 -17.58 4.78 -21.98
C GLN A 523 -18.50 5.95 -21.65
N VAL A 524 -18.52 6.44 -20.41
CA VAL A 524 -19.29 7.61 -20.01
C VAL A 524 -18.77 8.85 -20.73
N LEU A 525 -17.45 9.08 -20.69
CA LEU A 525 -16.81 10.23 -21.36
C LEU A 525 -17.04 10.21 -22.88
N LEU A 526 -16.92 9.05 -23.53
CA LEU A 526 -17.21 8.93 -24.98
C LEU A 526 -18.69 9.22 -25.29
N ARG A 527 -19.63 8.77 -24.47
CA ARG A 527 -21.06 9.09 -24.65
C ARG A 527 -21.30 10.59 -24.55
N MET A 528 -20.71 11.26 -23.56
CA MET A 528 -20.82 12.71 -23.39
C MET A 528 -20.23 13.45 -24.60
N LEU A 529 -19.02 13.10 -25.04
CA LEU A 529 -18.41 13.70 -26.23
C LEU A 529 -19.27 13.52 -27.49
N LEU A 530 -19.87 12.36 -27.68
CA LEU A 530 -20.75 12.08 -28.81
C LEU A 530 -22.09 12.85 -28.73
N LYS A 531 -22.63 13.04 -27.53
CA LYS A 531 -23.83 13.81 -27.27
C LYS A 531 -23.63 15.29 -27.59
N TYR A 532 -22.52 15.85 -27.17
CA TYR A 532 -22.18 17.27 -27.34
C TYR A 532 -21.32 17.56 -28.60
N ARG A 533 -21.23 16.61 -29.55
CA ARG A 533 -20.42 16.73 -30.78
C ARG A 533 -20.72 17.94 -31.65
N THR A 534 -21.88 18.54 -31.51
CA THR A 534 -22.29 19.78 -32.23
C THR A 534 -21.74 21.03 -31.57
N LEU A 535 -21.46 20.96 -30.27
CA LEU A 535 -20.85 22.05 -29.48
C LEU A 535 -19.36 21.92 -29.38
N VAL A 536 -18.85 20.70 -29.30
CA VAL A 536 -17.44 20.36 -29.14
C VAL A 536 -17.00 19.55 -30.33
N ARG A 537 -15.98 20.01 -31.07
CA ARG A 537 -15.35 19.17 -32.09
C ARG A 537 -14.59 18.04 -31.40
N PRO A 538 -14.97 16.76 -31.56
CA PRO A 538 -14.42 15.65 -30.79
C PRO A 538 -12.97 15.25 -31.19
N GLY A 539 -12.26 16.06 -31.91
CA GLY A 539 -10.89 15.96 -32.42
C GLY A 539 -10.00 14.86 -31.84
N GLN A 540 -8.88 15.27 -31.27
CA GLN A 540 -7.83 14.40 -30.72
C GLN A 540 -8.30 13.63 -29.48
N LEU A 541 -9.11 14.24 -28.59
CA LEU A 541 -9.60 13.60 -27.35
C LEU A 541 -10.44 12.35 -27.61
N ALA A 542 -11.32 12.37 -28.62
CA ALA A 542 -12.10 11.17 -28.96
C ALA A 542 -11.21 10.03 -29.45
N SER A 543 -10.17 10.34 -30.24
CA SER A 543 -9.20 9.35 -30.69
C SER A 543 -8.44 8.75 -29.51
N GLU A 544 -7.96 9.58 -28.58
CA GLU A 544 -7.23 9.13 -27.38
C GLU A 544 -8.10 8.25 -26.45
N LEU A 545 -9.36 8.62 -26.24
CA LEU A 545 -10.31 7.79 -25.47
C LEU A 545 -10.62 6.45 -26.15
N VAL A 546 -10.71 6.42 -27.48
CA VAL A 546 -10.88 5.17 -28.24
C VAL A 546 -9.64 4.30 -28.11
N ASP A 547 -8.43 4.86 -28.19
CA ASP A 547 -7.19 4.12 -28.04
C ASP A 547 -6.96 3.65 -26.60
N ALA A 548 -7.31 4.46 -25.61
CA ALA A 548 -7.37 4.03 -24.21
C ALA A 548 -8.34 2.87 -24.01
N SER A 549 -9.54 2.93 -24.63
CA SER A 549 -10.53 1.84 -24.58
C SER A 549 -10.00 0.54 -25.19
N LYS A 550 -9.26 0.61 -26.30
CA LYS A 550 -8.59 -0.55 -26.90
C LYS A 550 -7.53 -1.13 -25.99
N SER A 551 -6.64 -0.28 -25.46
CA SER A 551 -5.57 -0.69 -24.56
C SER A 551 -6.10 -1.31 -23.27
N ILE A 552 -7.20 -0.80 -22.72
CA ILE A 552 -7.89 -1.38 -21.55
C ILE A 552 -8.44 -2.77 -21.88
N ARG A 553 -9.04 -2.96 -23.05
CA ARG A 553 -9.55 -4.29 -23.48
C ARG A 553 -8.41 -5.29 -23.69
N GLU A 554 -7.32 -4.88 -24.31
CA GLU A 554 -6.12 -5.70 -24.49
C GLU A 554 -5.56 -6.12 -23.14
N LEU A 555 -5.48 -5.18 -22.17
CA LEU A 555 -5.04 -5.47 -20.81
C LEU A 555 -5.97 -6.47 -20.10
N GLN A 556 -7.29 -6.27 -20.20
CA GLN A 556 -8.28 -7.21 -19.62
C GLN A 556 -8.15 -8.62 -20.22
N ALA A 557 -8.00 -8.72 -21.54
CA ALA A 557 -7.81 -9.99 -22.22
C ALA A 557 -6.53 -10.68 -21.76
N LEU A 558 -5.41 -9.94 -21.69
CA LEU A 558 -4.12 -10.42 -21.21
C LEU A 558 -4.19 -10.93 -19.77
N LEU A 559 -4.78 -10.16 -18.87
CA LEU A 559 -4.90 -10.52 -17.45
C LEU A 559 -5.74 -11.79 -17.24
N ARG A 560 -6.78 -11.99 -18.04
CA ARG A 560 -7.70 -13.15 -17.95
C ARG A 560 -7.22 -14.39 -18.69
N ASP A 561 -6.17 -14.28 -19.50
CA ASP A 561 -5.55 -15.43 -20.16
C ASP A 561 -4.83 -16.30 -19.13
N PRO A 562 -5.32 -17.53 -18.86
CA PRO A 562 -4.76 -18.40 -17.83
C PRO A 562 -3.43 -19.05 -18.20
N ILE A 563 -3.00 -18.95 -19.44
CA ILE A 563 -1.71 -19.46 -19.93
C ILE A 563 -0.68 -18.33 -19.92
N ALA A 564 -1.03 -17.22 -20.54
CA ALA A 564 -0.14 -16.07 -20.68
C ALA A 564 0.13 -15.39 -19.34
N THR A 565 -0.90 -15.21 -18.48
CA THR A 565 -0.78 -14.52 -17.20
C THR A 565 -0.86 -15.47 -16.01
N ARG A 566 0.14 -15.39 -15.14
CA ARG A 566 0.30 -16.23 -13.96
C ARG A 566 0.57 -15.37 -12.71
N PHE A 567 -0.04 -15.76 -11.59
CA PHE A 567 0.19 -15.12 -10.30
C PHE A 567 1.04 -15.99 -9.38
N LEU A 568 2.08 -15.41 -8.80
CA LEU A 568 2.82 -15.94 -7.65
C LEU A 568 2.40 -15.18 -6.41
N VAL A 569 1.76 -15.86 -5.47
CA VAL A 569 1.33 -15.24 -4.21
C VAL A 569 2.36 -15.49 -3.13
N VAL A 570 3.08 -14.44 -2.72
CA VAL A 570 4.13 -14.52 -1.71
C VAL A 570 3.54 -14.33 -0.31
N THR A 571 3.90 -15.21 0.60
CA THR A 571 3.45 -15.18 2.00
C THR A 571 4.56 -15.60 2.96
N ARG A 572 4.31 -15.52 4.26
CA ARG A 572 5.15 -16.09 5.33
C ARG A 572 4.38 -17.13 6.12
N ALA A 573 5.10 -18.05 6.74
CA ALA A 573 4.53 -19.10 7.58
C ALA A 573 4.08 -18.56 8.95
N SER A 574 3.22 -17.52 8.98
CA SER A 574 2.62 -16.95 10.18
C SER A 574 1.14 -16.62 9.97
N GLU A 575 0.38 -16.44 11.04
CA GLU A 575 -1.09 -16.45 10.96
C GLU A 575 -1.68 -15.24 10.23
N VAL A 576 -1.20 -14.01 10.48
CA VAL A 576 -1.75 -12.82 9.81
C VAL A 576 -1.46 -12.84 8.30
N PRO A 577 -0.21 -13.08 7.83
CA PRO A 577 0.05 -13.28 6.40
C PRO A 577 -0.76 -14.42 5.78
N ARG A 578 -0.98 -15.53 6.51
CA ARG A 578 -1.81 -16.64 6.03
C ARG A 578 -3.25 -16.21 5.76
N LEU A 579 -3.89 -15.53 6.72
CA LEU A 579 -5.27 -15.08 6.59
C LEU A 579 -5.43 -14.09 5.42
N GLU A 580 -4.50 -13.17 5.26
CA GLU A 580 -4.49 -12.27 4.10
C GLU A 580 -4.25 -13.00 2.78
N THR A 581 -3.37 -14.00 2.78
CA THR A 581 -3.15 -14.85 1.59
C THR A 581 -4.44 -15.59 1.20
N GLU A 582 -5.19 -16.10 2.15
CA GLU A 582 -6.48 -16.76 1.88
C GLU A 582 -7.49 -15.78 1.26
N ARG A 583 -7.61 -14.55 1.80
CA ARG A 583 -8.46 -13.50 1.22
C ARG A 583 -8.00 -13.11 -0.20
N LEU A 584 -6.68 -12.97 -0.41
CA LEU A 584 -6.10 -12.69 -1.73
C LEU A 584 -6.44 -13.79 -2.73
N LEU A 585 -6.24 -15.05 -2.37
CA LEU A 585 -6.57 -16.20 -3.22
C LEU A 585 -8.07 -16.21 -3.59
N ASP A 586 -8.95 -15.87 -2.64
CA ASP A 586 -10.38 -15.79 -2.91
C ASP A 586 -10.74 -14.65 -3.86
N ARG A 587 -10.08 -13.51 -3.73
CA ARG A 587 -10.29 -12.38 -4.62
C ARG A 587 -9.78 -12.68 -6.03
N LEU A 588 -8.55 -13.21 -6.19
CA LEU A 588 -7.99 -13.63 -7.47
C LEU A 588 -8.89 -14.65 -8.18
N ARG A 589 -9.47 -15.60 -7.43
CA ARG A 589 -10.44 -16.57 -7.98
C ARG A 589 -11.71 -15.90 -8.48
N ARG A 590 -12.27 -14.93 -7.73
CA ARG A 590 -13.45 -14.17 -8.18
C ARG A 590 -13.17 -13.38 -9.45
N LEU A 591 -11.98 -12.81 -9.59
CA LEU A 591 -11.52 -12.11 -10.79
C LEU A 591 -11.12 -13.07 -11.93
N ARG A 592 -11.21 -14.41 -11.73
CA ARG A 592 -10.83 -15.45 -12.69
C ARG A 592 -9.35 -15.42 -13.08
N LEU A 593 -8.49 -14.92 -12.20
CA LEU A 593 -7.05 -14.82 -12.42
C LEU A 593 -6.34 -16.11 -12.02
N SER A 594 -5.34 -16.54 -12.81
CA SER A 594 -4.66 -17.82 -12.65
C SER A 594 -3.52 -17.74 -11.64
N VAL A 595 -3.67 -18.40 -10.48
CA VAL A 595 -2.60 -18.53 -9.48
C VAL A 595 -1.76 -19.77 -9.78
N ALA A 596 -0.51 -19.58 -10.16
CA ALA A 596 0.43 -20.67 -10.44
C ALA A 596 0.94 -21.31 -9.14
N ALA A 597 1.39 -20.48 -8.20
CA ALA A 597 1.91 -20.99 -6.93
C ALA A 597 1.70 -20.00 -5.78
N VAL A 598 1.72 -20.56 -4.56
CA VAL A 598 1.92 -19.80 -3.31
C VAL A 598 3.35 -20.02 -2.85
N VAL A 599 4.12 -18.92 -2.79
CA VAL A 599 5.52 -18.91 -2.32
C VAL A 599 5.54 -18.63 -0.82
N ILE A 600 5.87 -19.63 -0.01
CA ILE A 600 6.02 -19.49 1.44
C ILE A 600 7.45 -19.08 1.74
N ASN A 601 7.68 -17.78 1.89
CA ASN A 601 9.01 -17.20 1.99
C ASN A 601 9.63 -17.32 3.39
N ALA A 602 10.97 -17.39 3.42
CA ALA A 602 11.81 -17.38 4.62
C ALA A 602 11.44 -18.46 5.65
N ARG A 603 11.29 -19.70 5.19
CA ARG A 603 11.00 -20.88 6.01
C ARG A 603 12.22 -21.33 6.82
N THR A 604 11.97 -21.80 8.03
CA THR A 604 12.97 -22.46 8.87
C THR A 604 12.98 -23.96 8.53
N LEU A 605 13.55 -24.33 7.38
CA LEU A 605 13.47 -25.69 6.82
C LEU A 605 14.23 -26.72 7.66
N ALA A 606 15.51 -26.43 7.99
CA ALA A 606 16.38 -27.31 8.77
C ALA A 606 16.85 -26.61 10.05
N PRO A 607 16.08 -26.64 11.17
CA PRO A 607 16.36 -25.86 12.37
C PRO A 607 17.60 -26.34 13.17
N GLY A 608 18.17 -27.47 12.86
CA GLY A 608 19.31 -28.06 13.57
C GLY A 608 19.04 -28.23 15.08
N ARG A 609 20.10 -28.09 15.91
CA ARG A 609 19.99 -28.19 17.37
C ARG A 609 19.52 -26.90 18.06
N CYS A 610 19.37 -25.80 17.34
CA CYS A 610 18.97 -24.51 17.91
C CYS A 610 17.56 -24.55 18.49
N ARG A 611 17.43 -24.31 19.81
CA ARG A 611 16.15 -24.31 20.51
C ARG A 611 15.16 -23.30 19.94
N ARG A 612 15.64 -22.08 19.59
CA ARG A 612 14.80 -21.04 19.00
C ARG A 612 14.33 -21.43 17.60
N CYS A 613 15.23 -21.87 16.71
CA CYS A 613 14.89 -22.27 15.35
C CYS A 613 13.90 -23.44 15.34
N ARG A 614 14.06 -24.43 16.23
CA ARG A 614 13.10 -25.54 16.39
C ARG A 614 11.70 -25.04 16.81
N LYS A 615 11.64 -24.09 17.76
CA LYS A 615 10.35 -23.50 18.17
C LYS A 615 9.71 -22.70 17.03
N VAL A 616 10.48 -21.95 16.24
CA VAL A 616 10.00 -21.23 15.06
C VAL A 616 9.48 -22.22 14.02
N ALA A 617 10.28 -23.23 13.64
CA ALA A 617 9.86 -24.26 12.70
C ALA A 617 8.57 -24.99 13.14
N ALA A 618 8.42 -25.26 14.44
CA ALA A 618 7.20 -25.85 14.99
C ALA A 618 5.99 -24.90 14.89
N ALA A 619 6.21 -23.59 15.13
CA ALA A 619 5.15 -22.57 15.00
C ALA A 619 4.71 -22.38 13.54
N GLU A 620 5.60 -22.58 12.57
CA GLU A 620 5.32 -22.46 11.14
C GLU A 620 4.47 -23.60 10.58
N ARG A 621 4.43 -24.78 11.23
CA ARG A 621 3.73 -25.98 10.72
C ARG A 621 2.25 -25.76 10.47
N ARG A 622 1.53 -25.13 11.43
CA ARG A 622 0.09 -24.92 11.33
C ARG A 622 -0.30 -23.96 10.19
N PRO A 623 0.29 -22.76 10.06
CA PRO A 623 0.03 -21.87 8.93
C PRO A 623 0.33 -22.53 7.58
N VAL A 624 1.46 -23.24 7.46
CA VAL A 624 1.83 -23.94 6.22
C VAL A 624 0.80 -25.01 5.86
N ALA A 625 0.37 -25.83 6.84
CA ALA A 625 -0.64 -26.86 6.58
C ALA A 625 -1.98 -26.24 6.15
N ALA A 626 -2.37 -25.08 6.70
CA ALA A 626 -3.58 -24.38 6.30
C ALA A 626 -3.48 -23.86 4.86
N ILE A 627 -2.36 -23.23 4.49
CA ILE A 627 -2.11 -22.77 3.12
C ILE A 627 -2.15 -23.95 2.13
N ARG A 628 -1.51 -25.08 2.47
CA ARG A 628 -1.54 -26.30 1.62
C ARG A 628 -2.97 -26.80 1.41
N ARG A 629 -3.78 -26.90 2.48
CA ARG A 629 -5.20 -27.29 2.34
C ARG A 629 -5.94 -26.32 1.42
N ARG A 630 -5.68 -25.01 1.55
CA ARG A 630 -6.33 -23.98 0.73
C ARG A 630 -5.98 -24.08 -0.74
N CYS A 631 -4.72 -24.41 -1.08
CA CYS A 631 -4.27 -24.64 -2.45
C CYS A 631 -4.94 -25.89 -3.06
N ARG A 632 -5.15 -26.95 -2.27
CA ARG A 632 -5.81 -28.19 -2.74
C ARG A 632 -7.32 -28.04 -2.93
N SER A 633 -8.00 -27.21 -2.16
CA SER A 633 -9.47 -27.15 -2.08
C SER A 633 -10.16 -26.43 -3.25
N GLY A 634 -9.44 -26.02 -4.33
CA GLY A 634 -10.00 -25.29 -5.46
C GLY A 634 -10.17 -26.15 -6.71
N ARG A 635 -11.04 -25.75 -7.65
CA ARG A 635 -11.16 -26.38 -8.98
C ARG A 635 -9.85 -26.36 -9.80
N ARG A 636 -8.91 -25.46 -9.46
CA ARG A 636 -7.54 -25.40 -9.97
C ARG A 636 -6.61 -25.40 -8.76
N SER A 637 -5.87 -26.47 -8.55
CA SER A 637 -4.81 -26.55 -7.54
C SER A 637 -3.69 -25.56 -7.88
N CYS A 638 -3.10 -24.93 -6.86
CA CYS A 638 -1.91 -24.10 -7.03
C CYS A 638 -0.70 -24.80 -6.38
N ALA A 639 0.45 -24.74 -7.03
CA ALA A 639 1.68 -25.31 -6.48
C ALA A 639 2.12 -24.53 -5.21
N ILE A 640 2.95 -25.18 -4.40
CA ILE A 640 3.55 -24.53 -3.23
C ILE A 640 5.06 -24.53 -3.40
N ILE A 641 5.65 -23.34 -3.27
CA ILE A 641 7.08 -23.13 -3.28
C ILE A 641 7.51 -22.69 -1.88
N GLU A 642 8.40 -23.42 -1.24
CA GLU A 642 8.98 -23.04 0.04
C GLU A 642 10.40 -22.50 -0.18
N THR A 643 10.70 -21.29 0.33
CA THR A 643 12.04 -20.71 0.20
C THR A 643 12.74 -20.69 1.56
N PRO A 644 14.05 -20.99 1.62
CA PRO A 644 14.77 -21.02 2.88
C PRO A 644 15.00 -19.63 3.46
N LEU A 645 14.95 -19.54 4.79
CA LEU A 645 15.43 -18.36 5.51
C LEU A 645 16.94 -18.20 5.27
N SER A 646 17.33 -17.06 4.74
CA SER A 646 18.75 -16.66 4.54
C SER A 646 19.15 -15.53 5.47
N ALA A 647 20.42 -15.52 5.89
CA ALA A 647 21.03 -14.47 6.69
C ALA A 647 22.48 -14.20 6.22
N PRO A 648 22.78 -13.00 5.69
CA PRO A 648 21.84 -11.92 5.37
C PRO A 648 20.80 -12.33 4.31
N GLY A 649 19.77 -11.53 4.13
CA GLY A 649 18.85 -11.69 2.99
C GLY A 649 19.61 -11.59 1.67
N PRO A 650 19.18 -12.32 0.61
CA PRO A 650 19.89 -12.31 -0.66
C PRO A 650 19.79 -10.93 -1.32
N ARG A 651 20.93 -10.41 -1.78
CA ARG A 651 21.07 -9.13 -2.50
C ARG A 651 22.04 -9.27 -3.65
N GLY A 652 21.73 -8.64 -4.77
CA GLY A 652 22.47 -8.77 -6.01
C GLY A 652 22.17 -10.07 -6.76
N VAL A 653 22.41 -10.06 -8.06
CA VAL A 653 21.99 -11.12 -8.97
C VAL A 653 22.52 -12.51 -8.56
N SER A 654 23.82 -12.63 -8.28
CA SER A 654 24.43 -13.92 -7.91
C SER A 654 23.87 -14.49 -6.60
N ALA A 655 23.59 -13.63 -5.59
CA ALA A 655 23.02 -14.09 -4.33
C ALA A 655 21.57 -14.50 -4.46
N LEU A 656 20.79 -13.80 -5.30
CA LEU A 656 19.41 -14.14 -5.64
C LEU A 656 19.32 -15.47 -6.39
N GLU A 657 20.23 -15.70 -7.34
CA GLU A 657 20.31 -16.95 -8.10
C GLU A 657 20.65 -18.13 -7.19
N ALA A 658 21.69 -17.98 -6.35
CA ALA A 658 22.11 -19.02 -5.40
C ALA A 658 21.03 -19.32 -4.35
N TRP A 659 20.24 -18.32 -3.96
CA TRP A 659 19.11 -18.50 -3.05
C TRP A 659 17.94 -19.17 -3.72
N ALA A 660 17.62 -18.77 -4.95
CA ALA A 660 16.52 -19.35 -5.72
C ALA A 660 16.78 -20.81 -6.12
N ALA A 661 18.03 -21.20 -6.28
CA ALA A 661 18.43 -22.60 -6.50
C ALA A 661 18.07 -23.52 -5.30
N LYS A 662 17.76 -22.96 -4.14
CA LYS A 662 17.36 -23.69 -2.91
C LYS A 662 15.85 -23.70 -2.67
N TRP A 663 15.05 -23.24 -3.62
CA TRP A 663 13.60 -23.27 -3.51
C TRP A 663 13.08 -24.70 -3.70
N ILE A 664 12.13 -25.11 -2.89
CA ILE A 664 11.54 -26.45 -2.91
C ILE A 664 10.11 -26.32 -3.42
N ALA A 665 9.83 -26.89 -4.59
CA ALA A 665 8.47 -27.08 -5.07
C ALA A 665 7.86 -28.31 -4.40
N LYS A 666 6.63 -28.18 -3.93
CA LYS A 666 5.83 -29.31 -3.44
C LYS A 666 4.51 -29.27 -4.19
N GLU A 667 4.19 -30.35 -4.86
CA GLU A 667 2.87 -30.53 -5.42
C GLU A 667 1.83 -30.49 -4.32
N SER A 668 0.77 -29.74 -4.56
CA SER A 668 -0.30 -29.55 -3.59
C SER A 668 -1.20 -30.80 -3.44
#